data_07f8af3e8ebcd6841f7daca6e7cc1d27
#
_entry.id   07f8af3e8ebcd6841f7daca6e7cc1d27
#
_cell.length_a   1.000
_cell.length_b   1.000
_cell.length_c   1.000
_cell.angle_alpha   90.00
_cell.angle_beta   90.00
_cell.angle_gamma   90.00
#
_symmetry.space_group_name_H-M   'P 1'
#
loop_
_entity.id
_entity.type
_entity.pdbx_description
1 polymer ?
#
loop_
_entity_poly.entity_id
_entity_poly.type
_entity_poly.pdbx_seq_one_letter_code
_entity_poly.pdbx_strand_id
1 'polypeptide(L)'
;MVDGFARRDFLKAASLTAAAPLLSVTAREAMAAPQAVAPSGLLPFGLSEVALTEGVFSKKRDLVLAYARGYDVNRLLQVFRANAGLDTLGAIAPGGWEGLDGEANGNLRGHFTGHFLSMLAQAYGSTGDPVYLEKIRTMLGAFVECRAALRRDPQVLSVPGKSGRAVEQVRGSYQYIDLPAEPLPAMFTFTAWVRPSHDANWARIFDFGNDNTRYLYLAARNGSGVPRFAITTNGPGGEQGINGTAPLPLHEWSHVAVTIAGSTGTLYVNGVQVGTNTAMSLNPAALGSLAHHWLGRSHFGGDPVFAGALDDVNLFSRALSADEVTASLKGDLSSYPFDETTGGTLADASGRGRHATLRRTWGGPSHPGFLAAYPETQFITLETMTRPDYQVVWAPYYTAHKILKGLVDAYRNTQDARALDLADGLCDWMFSRLGKLPAEVRQRMWGIFSSGEYGGIVEAIVDLHTITGKHLELARLFDLDSLITACAENRDVLEGLHANQHIPIFTGLLRLYEATGEQRYWLAARNFWGMVVPPRMFSIGGTSTGEFWKARNVVAGGLSDTSAETCCAHNLLKLSRQLFLHEQSPKYFDYYERTLYNQVLGSKQDRADPELPLMTYFVDLTPGGVRDFTPKQGTTCCEGTGMESATKYQDSVYFRAADDSRLYVNLYSPSVLKWKGVTITQTTGFPVEQGTTLRITGRARFDLSLRVPAWAGEFTVTVNGVPQHVNALPGTYVTLSRSWRNGDVVRVRMPFGLRAEHTPDQPLVQSLMYGPINLVARDARRELLELGLYGRAALSGDLAGNLQPVAGSPLHFRLGEVALAPFFEGTEDAYHSYFRRAEPKIVFAGVDSGVANPVRADGSTFLDEVWVAAPFSSRSAFLDRVTAVARRWVGEGLMSVADHDRVIRTARSAPMR
;
A
#
# COMPACT_ATOMS: atom_id res chain seq x y z
N MET A 1 8.95 -11.39 -18.03
CA MET A 1 9.37 -10.31 -18.92
C MET A 1 8.14 -9.52 -19.39
N VAL A 2 7.48 -8.80 -18.51
CA VAL A 2 6.32 -7.92 -18.83
C VAL A 2 6.41 -6.61 -18.04
N ASP A 3 7.59 -6.20 -17.60
CA ASP A 3 7.79 -5.13 -16.61
C ASP A 3 8.15 -3.75 -17.17
N GLY A 4 7.97 -3.49 -18.46
CA GLY A 4 8.49 -2.26 -19.06
C GLY A 4 7.48 -1.30 -19.70
N PHE A 5 6.25 -1.67 -19.94
CA PHE A 5 5.41 -0.94 -20.89
C PHE A 5 4.39 0.04 -20.29
N ALA A 6 3.90 -0.17 -19.08
CA ALA A 6 2.76 0.61 -18.58
C ALA A 6 3.11 2.05 -18.11
N ARG A 7 4.35 2.32 -17.72
CA ARG A 7 4.73 3.63 -17.12
C ARG A 7 5.42 4.61 -18.08
N ARG A 8 6.08 4.17 -19.13
CA ARG A 8 6.84 5.07 -20.02
C ARG A 8 6.00 5.84 -21.05
N ASP A 9 4.92 5.27 -21.52
CA ASP A 9 4.11 5.87 -22.59
C ASP A 9 3.09 6.88 -22.09
N PHE A 10 2.72 6.83 -20.80
CA PHE A 10 1.75 7.76 -20.20
C PHE A 10 2.35 9.14 -19.85
N LEU A 11 3.66 9.24 -19.65
CA LEU A 11 4.35 10.50 -19.35
C LEU A 11 4.34 11.51 -20.52
N LYS A 12 3.93 11.11 -21.72
CA LYS A 12 3.82 12.02 -22.89
C LYS A 12 2.48 12.74 -22.99
N ALA A 13 1.45 12.31 -22.27
CA ALA A 13 0.09 12.88 -22.35
C ALA A 13 -0.23 13.93 -21.27
N ALA A 14 0.57 14.01 -20.20
CA ALA A 14 0.28 14.87 -19.05
C ALA A 14 0.85 16.31 -19.12
N SER A 15 1.41 16.74 -20.27
CA SER A 15 2.08 18.05 -20.40
C SER A 15 1.23 19.16 -21.02
N LEU A 16 -0.07 19.06 -21.05
CA LEU A 16 -0.97 20.12 -21.56
C LEU A 16 -2.11 20.40 -20.58
N THR A 17 -2.01 21.53 -19.88
CA THR A 17 -3.01 22.44 -19.31
C THR A 17 -2.55 22.95 -17.95
N ALA A 18 -2.60 24.20 -17.65
CA ALA A 18 -3.40 25.34 -17.88
C ALA A 18 -2.73 26.58 -17.26
N ALA A 19 -2.66 27.64 -17.97
CA ALA A 19 -2.50 28.97 -17.41
C ALA A 19 -3.90 29.53 -17.12
N ALA A 20 -4.18 29.85 -15.86
CA ALA A 20 -5.34 30.67 -15.49
C ALA A 20 -4.88 31.86 -14.64
N PRO A 21 -5.51 33.04 -14.76
CA PRO A 21 -4.98 34.29 -14.23
C PRO A 21 -5.17 34.45 -12.74
N LEU A 22 -4.18 35.06 -12.11
CA LEU A 22 -4.16 35.50 -10.72
C LEU A 22 -5.19 36.57 -10.45
N LEU A 23 -6.13 36.31 -9.56
CA LEU A 23 -6.91 37.37 -8.89
C LEU A 23 -6.39 37.50 -7.45
N SER A 24 -5.90 38.68 -7.15
CA SER A 24 -5.46 39.10 -5.84
C SER A 24 -6.64 39.18 -4.85
N VAL A 25 -6.55 38.50 -3.70
CA VAL A 25 -7.47 38.72 -2.56
C VAL A 25 -6.65 39.26 -1.40
N THR A 26 -6.96 40.50 -1.05
CA THR A 26 -6.48 41.20 0.14
C THR A 26 -7.46 41.02 1.31
N ALA A 27 -6.91 41.09 2.51
CA ALA A 27 -7.53 41.19 3.84
C ALA A 27 -8.08 39.91 4.47
N ARG A 28 -7.31 39.39 5.45
CA ARG A 28 -7.79 38.45 6.47
C ARG A 28 -8.56 39.23 7.53
N GLU A 29 -9.88 39.02 7.60
CA GLU A 29 -10.63 39.21 8.83
C GLU A 29 -10.24 38.13 9.85
N ALA A 30 -10.02 38.51 11.11
CA ALA A 30 -9.78 37.59 12.21
C ALA A 30 -11.03 36.72 12.42
N MET A 31 -11.02 35.52 11.92
CA MET A 31 -12.08 34.54 12.17
C MET A 31 -12.04 34.11 13.64
N ALA A 32 -13.18 34.18 14.32
CA ALA A 32 -13.39 33.56 15.63
C ALA A 32 -12.96 32.07 15.55
N ALA A 33 -12.35 31.57 16.63
CA ALA A 33 -11.97 30.16 16.72
C ALA A 33 -13.18 29.27 16.37
N PRO A 34 -13.06 28.34 15.42
CA PRO A 34 -14.17 27.49 15.07
C PRO A 34 -14.63 26.68 16.28
N GLN A 35 -15.94 26.70 16.54
CA GLN A 35 -16.52 25.80 17.53
C GLN A 35 -16.28 24.37 17.04
N ALA A 36 -15.67 23.54 17.90
CA ALA A 36 -15.54 22.11 17.62
C ALA A 36 -16.91 21.55 17.23
N VAL A 37 -16.99 20.87 16.09
CA VAL A 37 -18.21 20.17 15.68
C VAL A 37 -18.50 19.15 16.77
N ALA A 38 -19.76 19.07 17.19
CA ALA A 38 -20.20 18.01 18.08
C ALA A 38 -19.76 16.66 17.47
N PRO A 39 -19.15 15.77 18.26
CA PRO A 39 -18.76 14.46 17.74
C PRO A 39 -19.93 13.83 17.01
N SER A 40 -19.65 13.08 15.93
CA SER A 40 -20.67 12.30 15.22
C SER A 40 -21.55 11.61 16.25
N GLY A 41 -22.88 11.62 16.10
CA GLY A 41 -23.79 11.00 17.06
C GLY A 41 -23.56 9.49 17.25
N LEU A 42 -22.58 8.90 16.53
CA LEU A 42 -22.15 7.51 16.60
C LEU A 42 -20.68 7.37 16.99
N LEU A 43 -20.42 6.30 17.74
CA LEU A 43 -19.08 5.87 18.13
C LEU A 43 -18.83 4.43 17.65
N PRO A 44 -17.63 4.14 17.15
CA PRO A 44 -17.20 2.77 16.91
C PRO A 44 -16.86 2.07 18.24
N PHE A 45 -16.76 0.75 18.20
CA PHE A 45 -16.17 -0.05 19.27
C PHE A 45 -14.66 -0.21 19.07
N GLY A 46 -13.92 -0.33 20.17
CA GLY A 46 -12.50 -0.67 20.14
C GLY A 46 -12.27 -2.13 19.75
N LEU A 47 -11.06 -2.43 19.29
CA LEU A 47 -10.69 -3.78 18.84
C LEU A 47 -10.82 -4.84 19.95
N SER A 48 -10.63 -4.47 21.21
CA SER A 48 -10.78 -5.37 22.37
C SER A 48 -12.24 -5.58 22.81
N GLU A 49 -13.18 -4.73 22.38
CA GLU A 49 -14.60 -4.82 22.75
C GLU A 49 -15.37 -5.80 21.86
N VAL A 50 -14.86 -6.05 20.62
CA VAL A 50 -15.47 -6.96 19.65
C VAL A 50 -14.49 -8.06 19.31
N ALA A 51 -14.81 -9.30 19.68
CA ALA A 51 -14.02 -10.47 19.34
C ALA A 51 -14.67 -11.25 18.19
N LEU A 52 -13.93 -11.54 17.12
CA LEU A 52 -14.35 -12.49 16.08
C LEU A 52 -14.36 -13.91 16.64
N THR A 53 -15.41 -14.65 16.33
CA THR A 53 -15.46 -16.10 16.58
C THR A 53 -15.24 -16.88 15.27
N GLU A 54 -15.36 -18.21 15.29
CA GLU A 54 -15.06 -19.03 14.12
C GLU A 54 -15.91 -18.63 12.90
N GLY A 55 -15.25 -18.37 11.77
CA GLY A 55 -15.85 -17.97 10.51
C GLY A 55 -14.82 -17.60 9.45
N VAL A 56 -15.26 -17.11 8.31
CA VAL A 56 -14.37 -16.76 7.18
C VAL A 56 -13.36 -15.68 7.57
N PHE A 57 -13.77 -14.68 8.35
CA PHE A 57 -12.89 -13.59 8.78
C PHE A 57 -11.83 -14.05 9.76
N SER A 58 -12.19 -14.84 10.77
CA SER A 58 -11.20 -15.36 11.72
C SER A 58 -10.18 -16.27 11.03
N LYS A 59 -10.60 -17.11 10.08
CA LYS A 59 -9.67 -17.93 9.29
C LYS A 59 -8.64 -17.09 8.52
N LYS A 60 -9.09 -16.08 7.78
CA LYS A 60 -8.18 -15.19 7.03
C LYS A 60 -7.28 -14.36 7.96
N ARG A 61 -7.83 -13.82 9.06
CA ARG A 61 -7.08 -13.11 10.09
C ARG A 61 -5.97 -13.99 10.67
N ASP A 62 -6.29 -15.21 11.03
CA ASP A 62 -5.35 -16.09 11.71
C ASP A 62 -4.15 -16.48 10.82
N LEU A 63 -4.34 -16.54 9.48
CA LEU A 63 -3.24 -16.66 8.52
C LEU A 63 -2.28 -15.47 8.59
N VAL A 64 -2.82 -14.24 8.68
CA VAL A 64 -2.01 -13.02 8.81
C VAL A 64 -1.35 -12.94 10.19
N LEU A 65 -2.06 -13.33 11.26
CA LEU A 65 -1.48 -13.38 12.60
C LEU A 65 -0.35 -14.40 12.71
N ALA A 66 -0.44 -15.53 12.00
CA ALA A 66 0.65 -16.51 11.93
C ALA A 66 1.89 -15.93 11.26
N TYR A 67 1.73 -15.22 10.12
CA TYR A 67 2.81 -14.48 9.48
C TYR A 67 3.42 -13.42 10.43
N ALA A 68 2.59 -12.56 11.02
CA ALA A 68 3.03 -11.53 11.96
C ALA A 68 3.82 -12.10 13.16
N ARG A 69 3.44 -13.28 13.63
CA ARG A 69 4.13 -13.98 14.71
C ARG A 69 5.50 -14.53 14.28
N GLY A 70 5.59 -15.11 13.09
CA GLY A 70 6.80 -15.73 12.55
C GLY A 70 7.84 -14.72 12.06
N TYR A 71 7.42 -13.62 11.47
CA TYR A 71 8.33 -12.68 10.80
C TYR A 71 9.30 -11.98 11.76
N ASP A 72 10.61 -12.01 11.44
CA ASP A 72 11.63 -11.29 12.22
C ASP A 72 11.61 -9.80 11.93
N VAL A 73 11.19 -9.01 12.92
CA VAL A 73 11.12 -7.53 12.79
C VAL A 73 12.49 -6.87 12.60
N ASN A 74 13.60 -7.54 12.97
CA ASN A 74 14.94 -6.99 12.74
C ASN A 74 15.24 -6.83 11.25
N ARG A 75 14.61 -7.61 10.38
CA ARG A 75 14.70 -7.43 8.93
C ARG A 75 14.17 -6.06 8.50
N LEU A 76 13.00 -5.64 9.01
CA LEU A 76 12.43 -4.32 8.73
C LEU A 76 13.26 -3.19 9.36
N LEU A 77 13.84 -3.43 10.53
CA LEU A 77 14.68 -2.48 11.24
C LEU A 77 16.06 -2.32 10.61
N GLN A 78 16.51 -3.30 9.82
CA GLN A 78 17.80 -3.28 9.14
C GLN A 78 17.98 -2.00 8.30
N VAL A 79 16.97 -1.61 7.53
CA VAL A 79 17.05 -0.42 6.66
C VAL A 79 17.08 0.90 7.44
N PHE A 80 16.41 0.96 8.60
CA PHE A 80 16.47 2.11 9.50
C PHE A 80 17.83 2.22 10.18
N ARG A 81 18.36 1.13 10.70
CA ARG A 81 19.69 1.06 11.31
C ARG A 81 20.78 1.42 10.29
N ALA A 82 20.67 0.87 9.07
CA ALA A 82 21.58 1.20 7.97
C ALA A 82 21.59 2.70 7.67
N ASN A 83 20.42 3.34 7.46
CA ASN A 83 20.36 4.80 7.22
C ASN A 83 20.94 5.62 8.38
N ALA A 84 20.78 5.15 9.61
CA ALA A 84 21.33 5.79 10.80
C ALA A 84 22.84 5.54 10.99
N GLY A 85 23.45 4.64 10.22
CA GLY A 85 24.86 4.22 10.36
C GLY A 85 25.09 3.36 11.60
N LEU A 86 24.09 2.62 12.05
CA LEU A 86 24.14 1.70 13.17
C LEU A 86 24.35 0.26 12.70
N ASP A 87 24.88 -0.57 13.62
CA ASP A 87 24.97 -2.01 13.40
C ASP A 87 23.59 -2.59 13.05
N THR A 88 23.53 -3.31 11.95
CA THR A 88 22.30 -3.98 11.48
C THR A 88 22.02 -5.30 12.18
N LEU A 89 22.83 -5.69 13.15
CA LEU A 89 22.71 -6.90 13.97
C LEU A 89 22.73 -8.19 13.15
N GLY A 90 23.35 -8.16 11.96
CA GLY A 90 23.38 -9.29 11.04
C GLY A 90 22.03 -9.60 10.39
N ALA A 91 21.02 -8.75 10.55
CA ALA A 91 19.71 -8.97 9.97
C ALA A 91 19.75 -8.89 8.44
N ILE A 92 19.05 -9.83 7.80
CA ILE A 92 18.85 -9.82 6.34
C ILE A 92 17.87 -8.69 6.01
N ALA A 93 18.22 -7.82 5.05
CA ALA A 93 17.32 -6.78 4.59
C ALA A 93 16.01 -7.38 4.04
N PRO A 94 14.86 -6.69 4.18
CA PRO A 94 13.65 -7.10 3.48
C PRO A 94 13.86 -6.96 1.96
N GLY A 95 13.10 -7.71 1.18
CA GLY A 95 13.12 -7.61 -0.27
C GLY A 95 12.18 -6.52 -0.81
N GLY A 96 12.02 -6.48 -2.14
CA GLY A 96 11.06 -5.65 -2.83
C GLY A 96 11.20 -4.14 -2.55
N TRP A 97 10.11 -3.46 -2.33
CA TRP A 97 10.08 -2.01 -2.13
C TRP A 97 10.60 -1.56 -0.76
N GLU A 98 10.72 -2.48 0.18
CA GLU A 98 11.25 -2.21 1.52
C GLU A 98 12.77 -2.46 1.62
N GLY A 99 13.35 -3.10 0.60
CA GLY A 99 14.78 -3.46 0.57
C GLY A 99 15.69 -2.35 0.07
N LEU A 100 17.00 -2.64 0.08
CA LEU A 100 18.02 -1.74 -0.45
C LEU A 100 18.21 -1.88 -1.97
N ASP A 101 17.74 -2.96 -2.57
CA ASP A 101 17.85 -3.29 -4.00
C ASP A 101 16.55 -3.09 -4.76
N GLY A 102 15.54 -2.49 -4.15
CA GLY A 102 14.23 -2.26 -4.76
C GLY A 102 14.26 -1.21 -5.88
N GLU A 103 13.12 -1.04 -6.54
CA GLU A 103 12.90 0.04 -7.50
C GLU A 103 13.23 1.40 -6.85
N ALA A 104 13.69 2.35 -7.66
CA ALA A 104 14.14 3.67 -7.19
C ALA A 104 15.17 3.60 -6.03
N ASN A 105 16.09 2.64 -6.09
CA ASN A 105 17.12 2.41 -5.08
C ASN A 105 16.55 2.25 -3.64
N GLY A 106 15.36 1.66 -3.51
CA GLY A 106 14.70 1.45 -2.23
C GLY A 106 14.22 2.73 -1.56
N ASN A 107 13.92 3.79 -2.30
CA ASN A 107 13.47 5.07 -1.74
C ASN A 107 12.06 5.03 -1.12
N LEU A 108 11.31 3.93 -1.23
CA LEU A 108 10.04 3.74 -0.55
C LEU A 108 10.17 2.93 0.75
N ARG A 109 11.37 2.46 1.10
CA ARG A 109 11.61 1.65 2.31
C ARG A 109 11.19 2.40 3.59
N GLY A 110 10.60 1.66 4.51
CA GLY A 110 9.97 2.19 5.72
C GLY A 110 8.44 2.26 5.65
N HIS A 111 7.84 2.25 4.44
CA HIS A 111 6.38 2.25 4.31
C HIS A 111 5.75 0.94 4.80
N PHE A 112 6.32 -0.20 4.37
CA PHE A 112 5.85 -1.52 4.82
C PHE A 112 6.12 -1.73 6.31
N THR A 113 7.24 -1.22 6.83
CA THR A 113 7.55 -1.20 8.28
C THR A 113 6.47 -0.45 9.06
N GLY A 114 5.99 0.68 8.58
CA GLY A 114 4.90 1.43 9.19
C GLY A 114 3.57 0.65 9.21
N HIS A 115 3.19 0.04 8.10
CA HIS A 115 2.04 -0.86 8.01
C HIS A 115 2.17 -2.06 8.96
N PHE A 116 3.36 -2.65 9.03
CA PHE A 116 3.62 -3.80 9.90
C PHE A 116 3.47 -3.42 11.38
N LEU A 117 3.94 -2.24 11.78
CA LEU A 117 3.74 -1.73 13.14
C LEU A 117 2.26 -1.48 13.46
N SER A 118 1.48 -0.89 12.54
CA SER A 118 0.02 -0.77 12.66
C SER A 118 -0.65 -2.13 12.83
N MET A 119 -0.31 -3.09 11.97
CA MET A 119 -0.83 -4.46 12.02
C MET A 119 -0.52 -5.14 13.36
N LEU A 120 0.72 -5.04 13.87
CA LEU A 120 1.09 -5.57 15.18
C LEU A 120 0.29 -4.92 16.31
N ALA A 121 0.10 -3.59 16.26
CA ALA A 121 -0.67 -2.85 17.24
C ALA A 121 -2.14 -3.28 17.26
N GLN A 122 -2.75 -3.46 16.09
CA GLN A 122 -4.12 -3.96 15.93
C GLN A 122 -4.23 -5.42 16.37
N ALA A 123 -3.24 -6.26 16.05
CA ALA A 123 -3.18 -7.65 16.48
C ALA A 123 -3.11 -7.75 18.02
N TYR A 124 -2.27 -6.94 18.66
CA TYR A 124 -2.20 -6.87 20.12
C TYR A 124 -3.52 -6.35 20.71
N GLY A 125 -4.07 -5.26 20.18
CA GLY A 125 -5.32 -4.66 20.65
C GLY A 125 -6.52 -5.63 20.57
N SER A 126 -6.54 -6.51 19.57
CA SER A 126 -7.64 -7.48 19.37
C SER A 126 -7.46 -8.80 20.10
N THR A 127 -6.20 -9.23 20.36
CA THR A 127 -5.91 -10.55 20.93
C THR A 127 -5.34 -10.50 22.35
N GLY A 128 -4.68 -9.41 22.73
CA GLY A 128 -3.91 -9.30 23.96
C GLY A 128 -2.63 -10.17 24.00
N ASP A 129 -2.22 -10.76 22.86
CA ASP A 129 -1.09 -11.68 22.81
C ASP A 129 0.24 -10.94 22.98
N PRO A 130 1.04 -11.27 24.03
CA PRO A 130 2.27 -10.58 24.37
C PRO A 130 3.35 -10.64 23.28
N VAL A 131 3.32 -11.61 22.36
CA VAL A 131 4.29 -11.71 21.26
C VAL A 131 4.26 -10.48 20.38
N TYR A 132 3.07 -9.93 20.09
CA TYR A 132 2.95 -8.71 19.30
C TYR A 132 3.46 -7.49 20.07
N LEU A 133 3.20 -7.42 21.37
CA LEU A 133 3.71 -6.34 22.23
C LEU A 133 5.24 -6.33 22.30
N GLU A 134 5.88 -7.50 22.38
CA GLU A 134 7.35 -7.61 22.37
C GLU A 134 7.94 -7.11 21.06
N LYS A 135 7.35 -7.50 19.92
CA LYS A 135 7.77 -7.02 18.60
C LYS A 135 7.61 -5.49 18.48
N ILE A 136 6.48 -4.93 18.93
CA ILE A 136 6.27 -3.48 18.97
C ILE A 136 7.37 -2.79 19.80
N ARG A 137 7.65 -3.30 20.99
CA ARG A 137 8.69 -2.74 21.88
C ARG A 137 10.08 -2.78 21.27
N THR A 138 10.42 -3.85 20.55
CA THR A 138 11.67 -3.98 19.78
C THR A 138 11.75 -2.91 18.71
N MET A 139 10.68 -2.75 17.91
CA MET A 139 10.64 -1.72 16.85
C MET A 139 10.78 -0.31 17.43
N LEU A 140 10.03 0.01 18.48
CA LEU A 140 10.10 1.32 19.13
C LEU A 140 11.48 1.62 19.71
N GLY A 141 12.13 0.62 20.32
CA GLY A 141 13.52 0.74 20.82
C GLY A 141 14.49 1.10 19.71
N ALA A 142 14.44 0.36 18.61
CA ALA A 142 15.30 0.63 17.44
C ALA A 142 15.03 2.01 16.81
N PHE A 143 13.77 2.44 16.74
CA PHE A 143 13.45 3.77 16.21
C PHE A 143 14.00 4.90 17.09
N VAL A 144 13.96 4.76 18.42
CA VAL A 144 14.57 5.73 19.34
C VAL A 144 16.08 5.79 19.11
N GLU A 145 16.77 4.66 18.98
CA GLU A 145 18.20 4.58 18.67
C GLU A 145 18.53 5.22 17.32
N CYS A 146 17.79 4.88 16.28
CA CYS A 146 17.98 5.42 14.92
C CYS A 146 17.79 6.94 14.89
N ARG A 147 16.71 7.47 15.49
CA ARG A 147 16.46 8.91 15.58
C ARG A 147 17.59 9.63 16.30
N ALA A 148 18.08 9.06 17.39
CA ALA A 148 19.20 9.62 18.14
C ALA A 148 20.52 9.61 17.34
N ALA A 149 20.78 8.56 16.56
CA ALA A 149 21.98 8.45 15.72
C ALA A 149 21.93 9.40 14.51
N LEU A 150 20.77 9.58 13.88
CA LEU A 150 20.57 10.51 12.76
C LEU A 150 20.85 11.98 13.18
N ARG A 151 20.68 12.31 14.44
CA ARG A 151 20.92 13.67 15.01
C ARG A 151 22.38 13.97 15.37
N ARG A 152 23.27 13.04 15.15
CA ARG A 152 24.70 13.20 15.46
C ARG A 152 25.52 13.13 14.19
N ASP A 153 26.73 13.65 14.22
CA ASP A 153 27.75 13.37 13.21
C ASP A 153 27.96 11.85 13.15
N PRO A 154 28.36 11.33 11.96
CA PRO A 154 28.64 9.91 11.81
C PRO A 154 29.59 9.40 12.87
N GLN A 155 29.32 8.23 13.39
CA GLN A 155 30.19 7.54 14.34
C GLN A 155 30.79 6.30 13.69
N VAL A 156 31.99 5.97 14.03
CA VAL A 156 32.65 4.73 13.61
C VAL A 156 31.81 3.53 14.06
N LEU A 157 31.51 2.65 13.10
CA LEU A 157 31.11 1.29 13.39
C LEU A 157 32.35 0.41 13.37
N SER A 158 32.90 0.14 14.55
CA SER A 158 34.13 -0.59 14.72
C SER A 158 33.86 -2.10 14.74
N VAL A 159 34.56 -2.82 13.88
CA VAL A 159 34.45 -4.29 13.77
C VAL A 159 35.86 -4.91 13.95
N PRO A 160 35.97 -6.24 14.17
CA PRO A 160 37.28 -6.91 14.13
C PRO A 160 37.96 -6.71 12.77
N GLY A 161 39.15 -6.19 12.79
CA GLY A 161 40.01 -5.92 11.63
C GLY A 161 40.81 -7.14 11.18
N LYS A 162 41.63 -6.92 10.15
CA LYS A 162 42.70 -7.83 9.77
C LYS A 162 43.83 -7.75 10.80
N SER A 163 44.06 -6.52 11.29
CA SER A 163 44.92 -6.23 12.43
C SER A 163 44.12 -5.35 13.38
N GLY A 164 44.00 -5.69 14.66
CA GLY A 164 43.25 -4.85 15.59
C GLY A 164 41.78 -4.69 15.24
N ARG A 165 41.40 -3.42 14.94
CA ARG A 165 40.04 -3.04 14.57
C ARG A 165 39.95 -2.58 13.12
N ALA A 166 38.74 -2.40 12.59
CA ALA A 166 38.47 -1.88 11.27
C ALA A 166 37.19 -1.01 11.30
N VAL A 167 37.02 -0.17 10.30
CA VAL A 167 35.82 0.65 10.09
C VAL A 167 34.88 -0.04 9.11
N GLU A 168 33.69 -0.41 9.56
CA GLU A 168 32.62 -0.94 8.71
C GLU A 168 31.81 0.20 8.12
N GLN A 169 31.69 0.22 6.79
CA GLN A 169 30.76 1.08 6.05
C GLN A 169 29.50 0.26 5.73
N VAL A 170 28.42 0.53 6.48
CA VAL A 170 27.18 -0.22 6.38
C VAL A 170 26.46 0.11 5.06
N ARG A 171 26.06 -0.90 4.31
CA ARG A 171 25.24 -0.72 3.10
C ARG A 171 23.98 0.09 3.41
N GLY A 172 23.72 1.17 2.67
CA GLY A 172 22.57 2.07 2.87
C GLY A 172 22.79 3.16 3.92
N SER A 173 23.96 3.25 4.56
CA SER A 173 24.31 4.35 5.48
C SER A 173 24.73 5.62 4.75
N TYR A 174 25.17 5.49 3.49
CA TYR A 174 25.75 6.58 2.69
C TYR A 174 26.95 7.26 3.38
N GLN A 175 27.63 6.54 4.28
CA GLN A 175 28.82 7.02 4.96
C GLN A 175 30.06 6.81 4.08
N TYR A 176 31.00 7.69 4.21
CA TYR A 176 32.32 7.61 3.57
C TYR A 176 33.38 8.25 4.47
N ILE A 177 34.66 7.98 4.19
CA ILE A 177 35.78 8.56 4.91
C ILE A 177 36.40 9.65 4.04
N ASP A 178 36.52 10.87 4.59
CA ASP A 178 37.07 12.05 3.95
C ASP A 178 38.51 12.24 4.50
N LEU A 179 39.49 11.98 3.64
CA LEU A 179 40.90 12.20 3.98
C LEU A 179 41.29 13.66 3.68
N PRO A 180 42.19 14.27 4.45
CA PRO A 180 42.74 15.58 4.09
C PRO A 180 43.41 15.54 2.71
N ALA A 181 42.88 16.32 1.76
CA ALA A 181 43.40 16.39 0.42
C ALA A 181 44.80 17.03 0.37
N GLU A 182 45.70 16.48 -0.42
CA GLU A 182 47.02 16.98 -0.69
C GLU A 182 47.47 16.72 -2.13
N PRO A 183 48.44 17.47 -2.66
CA PRO A 183 49.06 17.12 -3.94
C PRO A 183 49.72 15.76 -3.85
N LEU A 184 49.38 14.89 -4.79
CA LEU A 184 49.98 13.57 -4.86
C LEU A 184 51.31 13.59 -5.64
N PRO A 185 52.29 12.78 -5.23
CA PRO A 185 53.58 12.69 -5.94
C PRO A 185 53.45 11.92 -7.25
N ALA A 186 54.46 12.04 -8.12
CA ALA A 186 54.48 11.33 -9.41
C ALA A 186 54.62 9.80 -9.23
N MET A 187 55.43 9.37 -8.26
CA MET A 187 55.45 7.98 -7.80
C MET A 187 54.52 7.83 -6.61
N PHE A 188 53.74 6.78 -6.61
CA PHE A 188 52.63 6.64 -5.65
C PHE A 188 52.33 5.19 -5.34
N THR A 189 51.98 4.90 -4.10
CA THR A 189 51.37 3.63 -3.73
C THR A 189 50.18 3.86 -2.81
N PHE A 190 49.09 3.16 -3.06
CA PHE A 190 47.99 2.99 -2.13
C PHE A 190 47.91 1.52 -1.74
N THR A 191 47.73 1.26 -0.43
CA THR A 191 47.45 -0.09 0.08
C THR A 191 46.30 -0.04 1.05
N ALA A 192 45.47 -1.11 1.12
CA ALA A 192 44.41 -1.28 2.10
C ALA A 192 44.05 -2.76 2.27
N TRP A 193 43.62 -3.14 3.46
CA TRP A 193 42.80 -4.33 3.64
C TRP A 193 41.34 -3.97 3.42
N VAL A 194 40.65 -4.76 2.60
CA VAL A 194 39.25 -4.54 2.28
C VAL A 194 38.46 -5.84 2.46
N ARG A 195 37.28 -5.73 3.04
CA ARG A 195 36.32 -6.85 3.20
C ARG A 195 34.97 -6.41 2.65
N PRO A 196 34.72 -6.54 1.34
CA PRO A 196 33.46 -6.15 0.75
C PRO A 196 32.30 -6.96 1.32
N SER A 197 31.19 -6.33 1.66
CA SER A 197 29.96 -6.99 2.11
C SER A 197 28.89 -7.05 1.02
N HIS A 198 29.13 -6.41 -0.12
CA HIS A 198 28.20 -6.34 -1.25
C HIS A 198 28.95 -6.25 -2.58
N ASP A 199 28.38 -6.82 -3.64
CA ASP A 199 28.97 -6.96 -4.97
C ASP A 199 28.61 -5.84 -5.94
N ALA A 200 28.33 -4.63 -5.45
CA ALA A 200 27.94 -3.49 -6.26
C ALA A 200 29.06 -3.05 -7.22
N ASN A 201 28.74 -2.97 -8.51
CA ASN A 201 29.66 -2.45 -9.52
C ASN A 201 29.92 -0.95 -9.27
N TRP A 202 31.16 -0.53 -9.51
CA TRP A 202 31.64 0.85 -9.38
C TRP A 202 31.70 1.39 -7.95
N ALA A 203 31.49 0.56 -6.91
CA ALA A 203 31.80 0.94 -5.53
C ALA A 203 33.30 1.21 -5.37
N ARG A 204 33.65 2.43 -4.93
CA ARG A 204 35.03 2.89 -4.78
C ARG A 204 35.62 2.44 -3.46
N ILE A 205 36.80 1.84 -3.48
CA ILE A 205 37.65 1.73 -2.30
C ILE A 205 38.24 3.11 -1.98
N PHE A 206 38.81 3.76 -2.99
CA PHE A 206 39.14 5.19 -2.93
C PHE A 206 38.78 5.89 -4.25
N ASP A 207 38.54 7.21 -4.14
CA ASP A 207 38.34 8.11 -5.29
C ASP A 207 38.87 9.50 -4.90
N PHE A 208 40.02 9.88 -5.51
CA PHE A 208 40.69 11.15 -5.26
C PHE A 208 40.55 12.02 -6.50
N GLY A 209 39.96 13.20 -6.35
CA GLY A 209 39.63 14.01 -7.53
C GLY A 209 39.00 15.36 -7.21
N ASN A 210 38.62 16.06 -8.25
CA ASN A 210 37.88 17.31 -8.18
C ASN A 210 36.41 17.13 -8.58
N ASP A 211 36.21 16.32 -9.62
CA ASP A 211 34.93 16.09 -10.27
C ASP A 211 34.98 14.85 -11.19
N ASN A 212 34.03 14.69 -12.11
CA ASN A 212 33.97 13.59 -13.08
C ASN A 212 34.97 13.73 -14.24
N THR A 213 35.84 14.73 -14.24
CA THR A 213 36.82 14.97 -15.32
C THR A 213 38.28 14.72 -14.90
N ARG A 214 38.63 14.98 -13.64
CA ARG A 214 40.01 14.89 -13.12
C ARG A 214 40.00 14.08 -11.81
N TYR A 215 40.42 12.82 -11.91
CA TYR A 215 40.43 11.90 -10.77
C TYR A 215 41.37 10.70 -10.97
N LEU A 216 41.64 10.02 -9.83
CA LEU A 216 42.14 8.64 -9.83
C LEU A 216 41.35 7.83 -8.80
N TYR A 217 41.07 6.57 -9.10
CA TYR A 217 40.32 5.71 -8.22
C TYR A 217 40.75 4.25 -8.22
N LEU A 218 40.41 3.54 -7.16
CA LEU A 218 40.36 2.07 -7.10
C LEU A 218 38.94 1.64 -6.78
N ALA A 219 38.25 0.99 -7.69
CA ALA A 219 36.99 0.36 -7.45
C ALA A 219 37.17 -1.10 -7.02
N ALA A 220 36.40 -1.54 -6.06
CA ALA A 220 36.37 -2.95 -5.66
C ALA A 220 35.84 -3.85 -6.77
N ARG A 221 34.99 -3.30 -7.64
CA ARG A 221 34.34 -4.02 -8.73
C ARG A 221 34.01 -3.05 -9.88
N ASN A 222 34.40 -3.38 -11.08
CA ASN A 222 34.03 -2.69 -12.32
C ASN A 222 32.82 -3.35 -12.98
N GLY A 223 32.41 -2.91 -14.17
CA GLY A 223 31.29 -3.50 -14.91
C GLY A 223 31.45 -4.97 -15.29
N SER A 224 32.69 -5.50 -15.26
CA SER A 224 33.01 -6.93 -15.49
C SER A 224 33.19 -7.70 -14.17
N GLY A 225 32.94 -7.07 -13.03
CA GLY A 225 32.98 -7.72 -11.74
C GLY A 225 34.34 -7.83 -11.07
N VAL A 226 35.40 -7.19 -11.60
CA VAL A 226 36.77 -7.28 -11.08
C VAL A 226 37.28 -5.93 -10.56
N PRO A 227 38.27 -5.89 -9.66
CA PRO A 227 38.82 -4.62 -9.18
C PRO A 227 39.44 -3.84 -10.34
N ARG A 228 39.34 -2.50 -10.29
CA ARG A 228 39.86 -1.61 -11.32
C ARG A 228 40.46 -0.35 -10.69
N PHE A 229 41.70 -0.07 -11.08
CA PHE A 229 42.29 1.26 -10.92
C PHE A 229 42.14 2.04 -12.23
N ALA A 230 41.91 3.36 -12.13
CA ALA A 230 42.04 4.26 -13.27
C ALA A 230 42.46 5.65 -12.84
N ILE A 231 43.11 6.39 -13.77
CA ILE A 231 43.51 7.78 -13.63
C ILE A 231 43.18 8.55 -14.90
N THR A 232 42.71 9.79 -14.78
CA THR A 232 42.36 10.64 -15.93
C THR A 232 42.43 12.12 -15.59
N THR A 233 42.68 12.94 -16.63
CA THR A 233 42.52 14.39 -16.62
C THR A 233 41.42 14.86 -17.56
N ASN A 234 40.72 13.94 -18.21
CA ASN A 234 39.70 14.21 -19.25
C ASN A 234 38.46 13.31 -19.13
N GLY A 235 38.09 12.95 -17.91
CA GLY A 235 36.88 12.12 -17.68
C GLY A 235 37.00 10.67 -18.13
N PRO A 236 35.86 9.93 -18.13
CA PRO A 236 35.84 8.48 -18.38
C PRO A 236 36.45 8.06 -19.70
N GLY A 237 36.27 8.88 -20.77
CA GLY A 237 36.84 8.60 -22.09
C GLY A 237 38.35 8.72 -22.19
N GLY A 238 38.99 9.34 -21.16
CA GLY A 238 40.46 9.54 -21.09
C GLY A 238 41.12 8.68 -20.01
N GLU A 239 40.45 7.70 -19.43
CA GLU A 239 40.97 6.85 -18.38
C GLU A 239 42.13 5.97 -18.85
N GLN A 240 43.23 6.01 -18.13
CA GLN A 240 44.28 5.02 -18.18
C GLN A 240 44.10 4.03 -17.04
N GLY A 241 43.66 2.83 -17.35
CA GLY A 241 43.20 1.89 -16.35
C GLY A 241 43.98 0.60 -16.24
N ILE A 242 43.85 -0.07 -15.12
CA ILE A 242 44.35 -1.42 -14.83
C ILE A 242 43.21 -2.22 -14.24
N ASN A 243 42.90 -3.37 -14.84
CA ASN A 243 41.87 -4.27 -14.32
C ASN A 243 42.51 -5.49 -13.65
N GLY A 244 41.89 -5.96 -12.58
CA GLY A 244 42.20 -7.26 -12.00
C GLY A 244 41.68 -8.42 -12.85
N THR A 245 42.01 -9.62 -12.46
CA THR A 245 41.67 -10.87 -13.17
C THR A 245 40.51 -11.66 -12.55
N ALA A 246 40.19 -11.37 -11.27
CA ALA A 246 39.13 -12.05 -10.55
C ALA A 246 38.39 -11.08 -9.60
N PRO A 247 37.11 -11.33 -9.24
CA PRO A 247 36.40 -10.57 -8.21
C PRO A 247 37.07 -10.67 -6.85
N LEU A 248 36.98 -9.61 -6.05
CA LEU A 248 37.28 -9.71 -4.63
C LEU A 248 36.19 -10.55 -3.94
N PRO A 249 36.54 -11.53 -3.07
CA PRO A 249 35.57 -12.34 -2.37
C PRO A 249 34.77 -11.48 -1.39
N LEU A 250 33.45 -11.76 -1.31
CA LEU A 250 32.59 -11.10 -0.34
C LEU A 250 32.79 -11.68 1.06
N HIS A 251 32.69 -10.81 2.07
CA HIS A 251 32.85 -11.16 3.50
C HIS A 251 34.21 -11.71 3.91
N GLU A 252 35.22 -11.63 3.01
CA GLU A 252 36.59 -12.05 3.27
C GLU A 252 37.55 -10.88 3.11
N TRP A 253 38.60 -10.88 3.93
CA TRP A 253 39.65 -9.89 3.84
C TRP A 253 40.55 -10.11 2.61
N SER A 254 40.70 -9.09 1.78
CA SER A 254 41.68 -9.01 0.68
C SER A 254 42.57 -7.81 0.88
N HIS A 255 43.86 -8.00 0.75
CA HIS A 255 44.81 -6.90 0.66
C HIS A 255 44.83 -6.38 -0.78
N VAL A 256 44.56 -5.10 -0.98
CA VAL A 256 44.63 -4.47 -2.32
C VAL A 256 45.74 -3.41 -2.34
N ALA A 257 46.49 -3.36 -3.42
CA ALA A 257 47.47 -2.30 -3.61
C ALA A 257 47.55 -1.85 -5.07
N VAL A 258 47.78 -0.57 -5.28
CA VAL A 258 48.17 -0.01 -6.59
C VAL A 258 49.44 0.79 -6.46
N THR A 259 50.40 0.53 -7.37
CA THR A 259 51.68 1.25 -7.43
C THR A 259 51.82 1.95 -8.78
N ILE A 260 52.35 3.17 -8.78
CA ILE A 260 52.67 3.95 -9.99
C ILE A 260 54.15 4.30 -9.96
N ALA A 261 54.89 3.81 -10.96
CA ALA A 261 56.32 4.05 -11.13
C ALA A 261 56.64 4.48 -12.56
N GLY A 262 56.88 5.76 -12.81
CA GLY A 262 57.04 6.31 -14.15
C GLY A 262 55.82 6.04 -15.05
N SER A 263 56.03 5.31 -16.14
CA SER A 263 54.93 4.90 -17.06
C SER A 263 54.28 3.58 -16.72
N THR A 264 54.61 2.97 -15.60
CA THR A 264 54.09 1.66 -15.20
C THR A 264 53.22 1.79 -13.97
N GLY A 265 51.95 1.34 -14.12
CA GLY A 265 51.03 1.11 -13.01
C GLY A 265 50.82 -0.37 -12.80
N THR A 266 50.78 -0.81 -11.54
CA THR A 266 50.56 -2.23 -11.19
C THR A 266 49.50 -2.36 -10.10
N LEU A 267 48.54 -3.28 -10.27
CA LEU A 267 47.48 -3.65 -9.32
C LEU A 267 47.83 -5.00 -8.70
N TYR A 268 47.75 -5.06 -7.39
CA TYR A 268 47.99 -6.26 -6.60
C TYR A 268 46.75 -6.63 -5.79
N VAL A 269 46.50 -7.93 -5.65
CA VAL A 269 45.55 -8.50 -4.69
C VAL A 269 46.25 -9.60 -3.90
N ASN A 270 46.22 -9.52 -2.58
CA ASN A 270 46.91 -10.45 -1.67
C ASN A 270 48.38 -10.66 -2.01
N GLY A 271 49.09 -9.58 -2.38
CA GLY A 271 50.50 -9.59 -2.76
C GLY A 271 50.79 -10.10 -4.17
N VAL A 272 49.78 -10.61 -4.88
CA VAL A 272 49.94 -11.11 -6.26
C VAL A 272 49.61 -10.01 -7.26
N GLN A 273 50.48 -9.76 -8.23
CA GLN A 273 50.17 -8.87 -9.34
C GLN A 273 49.04 -9.43 -10.19
N VAL A 274 47.87 -8.73 -10.22
CA VAL A 274 46.66 -9.13 -10.95
C VAL A 274 46.44 -8.27 -12.19
N GLY A 275 47.21 -7.20 -12.38
CA GLY A 275 47.11 -6.37 -13.57
C GLY A 275 48.25 -5.37 -13.65
N THR A 276 48.68 -4.98 -14.85
CA THR A 276 49.67 -3.93 -15.09
C THR A 276 49.34 -3.16 -16.38
N ASN A 277 49.77 -1.87 -16.38
CA ASN A 277 49.77 -1.02 -17.56
C ASN A 277 51.12 -0.33 -17.63
N THR A 278 51.91 -0.66 -18.65
CA THR A 278 53.28 -0.13 -18.85
C THR A 278 53.33 1.09 -19.80
N ALA A 279 52.20 1.53 -20.29
CA ALA A 279 52.06 2.67 -21.21
C ALA A 279 51.27 3.84 -20.60
N MET A 280 51.31 4.02 -19.29
CA MET A 280 50.67 5.14 -18.62
C MET A 280 51.42 6.45 -18.89
N SER A 281 50.76 7.43 -19.47
CA SER A 281 51.31 8.79 -19.66
C SER A 281 50.88 9.73 -18.52
N LEU A 282 49.95 9.33 -17.67
CA LEU A 282 49.49 10.06 -16.50
C LEU A 282 50.05 9.42 -15.22
N ASN A 283 50.43 10.27 -14.28
CA ASN A 283 50.73 9.89 -12.91
C ASN A 283 49.95 10.80 -11.94
N PRO A 284 49.85 10.49 -10.64
CA PRO A 284 49.05 11.28 -9.71
C PRO A 284 49.40 12.76 -9.64
N ALA A 285 50.72 13.15 -9.81
CA ALA A 285 51.11 14.55 -9.83
C ALA A 285 50.55 15.35 -11.02
N ALA A 286 50.25 14.68 -12.15
CA ALA A 286 49.64 15.32 -13.31
C ALA A 286 48.18 15.81 -13.04
N LEU A 287 47.56 15.33 -11.99
CA LEU A 287 46.22 15.78 -11.59
C LEU A 287 46.26 17.15 -10.88
N GLY A 288 47.43 17.59 -10.41
CA GLY A 288 47.58 18.83 -9.65
C GLY A 288 46.92 18.77 -8.27
N SER A 289 46.45 19.91 -7.80
CA SER A 289 45.70 19.96 -6.54
C SER A 289 44.34 19.33 -6.71
N LEU A 290 44.00 18.38 -5.85
CA LEU A 290 42.71 17.70 -5.80
C LEU A 290 41.88 18.22 -4.61
N ALA A 291 40.62 18.39 -4.79
CA ALA A 291 39.72 18.91 -3.75
C ALA A 291 39.30 17.83 -2.74
N HIS A 292 39.24 16.57 -3.18
CA HIS A 292 38.70 15.48 -2.39
C HIS A 292 39.56 14.24 -2.45
N HIS A 293 39.79 13.63 -1.29
CA HIS A 293 40.42 12.32 -1.14
C HIS A 293 39.45 11.41 -0.36
N TRP A 294 38.54 10.70 -1.06
CA TRP A 294 37.52 9.90 -0.43
C TRP A 294 37.83 8.41 -0.41
N LEU A 295 37.50 7.75 0.72
CA LEU A 295 37.39 6.30 0.76
C LEU A 295 35.92 5.95 0.85
N GLY A 296 35.48 5.03 0.02
CA GLY A 296 34.12 4.51 0.00
C GLY A 296 33.13 5.32 -0.83
N ARG A 297 33.48 6.45 -1.43
CA ARG A 297 32.60 7.32 -2.20
C ARG A 297 33.15 7.61 -3.58
N SER A 298 32.26 7.71 -4.60
CA SER A 298 32.61 8.11 -5.97
C SER A 298 32.29 9.60 -6.23
N HIS A 299 32.98 10.22 -7.19
CA HIS A 299 32.61 11.51 -7.77
C HIS A 299 31.38 11.40 -8.70
N PHE A 300 31.05 10.20 -9.17
CA PHE A 300 29.86 9.95 -9.96
C PHE A 300 28.66 9.72 -9.04
N GLY A 301 27.68 10.61 -9.11
CA GLY A 301 26.54 10.58 -8.20
C GLY A 301 25.64 9.34 -8.31
N GLY A 302 25.72 8.59 -9.43
CA GLY A 302 25.00 7.32 -9.62
C GLY A 302 25.75 6.08 -9.13
N ASP A 303 27.04 6.22 -8.75
CA ASP A 303 27.82 5.09 -8.24
C ASP A 303 27.46 4.81 -6.76
N PRO A 304 27.36 3.53 -6.37
CA PRO A 304 27.09 3.17 -4.98
C PRO A 304 28.26 3.52 -4.05
N VAL A 305 27.94 3.85 -2.81
CA VAL A 305 28.92 3.93 -1.73
C VAL A 305 29.43 2.50 -1.44
N PHE A 306 30.73 2.36 -1.16
CA PHE A 306 31.31 1.08 -0.78
C PHE A 306 30.64 0.53 0.49
N ALA A 307 30.30 -0.74 0.46
CA ALA A 307 29.75 -1.46 1.62
C ALA A 307 30.75 -2.54 2.03
N GLY A 308 31.19 -2.50 3.28
CA GLY A 308 32.17 -3.43 3.83
C GLY A 308 33.15 -2.76 4.78
N ALA A 309 34.15 -3.50 5.24
CA ALA A 309 35.16 -3.01 6.15
C ALA A 309 36.42 -2.61 5.43
N LEU A 310 37.03 -1.54 5.96
CA LEU A 310 38.38 -1.04 5.57
C LEU A 310 39.31 -1.09 6.78
N ASP A 311 40.57 -1.50 6.53
CA ASP A 311 41.57 -1.64 7.56
C ASP A 311 42.97 -1.31 6.99
N ASP A 312 43.89 -0.80 7.79
CA ASP A 312 45.30 -0.52 7.45
C ASP A 312 45.46 0.21 6.10
N VAL A 313 44.75 1.33 5.91
CA VAL A 313 44.86 2.15 4.69
C VAL A 313 46.13 2.99 4.72
N ASN A 314 47.01 2.84 3.72
CA ASN A 314 48.29 3.53 3.64
C ASN A 314 48.52 4.18 2.27
N LEU A 315 49.08 5.40 2.29
CA LEU A 315 49.51 6.14 1.11
C LEU A 315 51.02 6.40 1.19
N PHE A 316 51.76 6.15 0.12
CA PHE A 316 53.19 6.31 0.04
C PHE A 316 53.61 7.26 -1.09
N SER A 317 54.66 8.07 -0.84
CA SER A 317 55.27 8.98 -1.82
C SER A 317 56.22 8.30 -2.80
N ARG A 318 56.24 6.96 -2.82
CA ARG A 318 57.07 6.13 -3.68
C ARG A 318 56.28 4.91 -4.19
N ALA A 319 56.77 4.31 -5.24
CA ALA A 319 56.28 3.02 -5.67
C ALA A 319 56.91 1.91 -4.82
N LEU A 320 56.09 1.10 -4.15
CA LEU A 320 56.53 -0.08 -3.40
C LEU A 320 56.88 -1.21 -4.37
N SER A 321 57.90 -2.02 -4.05
CA SER A 321 58.13 -3.31 -4.70
C SER A 321 57.07 -4.35 -4.32
N ALA A 322 57.01 -5.46 -5.04
CA ALA A 322 56.09 -6.55 -4.75
C ALA A 322 56.25 -7.10 -3.31
N ASP A 323 57.48 -7.22 -2.84
CA ASP A 323 57.78 -7.68 -1.48
C ASP A 323 57.35 -6.65 -0.43
N GLU A 324 57.56 -5.36 -0.70
CA GLU A 324 57.13 -4.28 0.20
C GLU A 324 55.63 -4.12 0.27
N VAL A 325 54.88 -4.42 -0.80
CA VAL A 325 53.40 -4.41 -0.82
C VAL A 325 52.83 -5.40 0.20
N THR A 326 53.53 -6.52 0.46
CA THR A 326 53.10 -7.54 1.42
C THR A 326 53.58 -7.26 2.84
N ALA A 327 54.54 -6.33 3.00
CA ALA A 327 55.03 -5.91 4.30
C ALA A 327 54.04 -4.93 4.95
N SER A 328 53.73 -5.09 6.23
CA SER A 328 52.87 -4.15 6.99
C SER A 328 53.62 -2.81 7.22
N LEU A 329 53.82 -2.05 6.15
CA LEU A 329 54.52 -0.76 6.19
C LEU A 329 53.51 0.36 6.50
N LYS A 330 53.94 1.33 7.29
CA LYS A 330 53.18 2.58 7.45
C LYS A 330 53.43 3.53 6.30
N GLY A 331 52.36 4.12 5.78
CA GLY A 331 52.45 5.12 4.71
C GLY A 331 53.13 6.39 5.19
N ASP A 332 54.04 6.94 4.38
CA ASP A 332 54.75 8.21 4.67
C ASP A 332 53.93 9.45 4.28
N LEU A 333 52.93 9.30 3.46
CA LEU A 333 51.93 10.33 3.17
C LEU A 333 50.79 10.31 4.16
N SER A 334 50.16 9.16 4.37
CA SER A 334 49.11 8.95 5.37
C SER A 334 49.05 7.48 5.75
N SER A 335 48.69 7.19 7.00
CA SER A 335 48.53 5.81 7.51
C SER A 335 47.36 5.76 8.48
N TYR A 336 46.32 4.96 8.15
CA TYR A 336 45.09 4.84 8.94
C TYR A 336 44.86 3.38 9.35
N PRO A 337 45.26 3.02 10.60
CA PRO A 337 45.03 1.66 11.11
C PRO A 337 43.56 1.38 11.42
N PHE A 338 42.70 2.38 11.53
CA PHE A 338 41.27 2.28 11.82
C PHE A 338 40.90 1.54 13.10
N ASP A 339 41.72 1.71 14.14
CA ASP A 339 41.53 1.07 15.46
C ASP A 339 40.54 1.81 16.39
N GLU A 340 39.92 2.91 15.91
CA GLU A 340 38.95 3.68 16.69
C GLU A 340 37.70 2.85 16.98
N THR A 341 37.23 2.98 18.22
CA THR A 341 36.00 2.31 18.67
C THR A 341 34.79 3.26 18.78
N THR A 342 35.06 4.57 18.76
CA THR A 342 34.03 5.63 18.89
C THR A 342 34.47 6.89 18.17
N GLY A 343 33.52 7.82 17.94
CA GLY A 343 33.81 9.10 17.31
C GLY A 343 33.77 9.04 15.79
N GLY A 344 33.98 10.16 15.14
CA GLY A 344 33.98 10.31 13.68
C GLY A 344 35.36 10.74 13.12
N THR A 345 36.37 10.91 13.98
CA THR A 345 37.74 11.23 13.58
C THR A 345 38.58 9.96 13.58
N LEU A 346 39.33 9.73 12.51
CA LEU A 346 40.16 8.57 12.27
C LEU A 346 41.61 9.03 12.26
N ALA A 347 42.42 8.46 13.13
CA ALA A 347 43.75 8.93 13.41
C ALA A 347 44.74 8.56 12.31
N ASP A 348 45.52 9.55 11.87
CA ASP A 348 46.69 9.34 11.01
C ASP A 348 47.89 8.90 11.84
N ALA A 349 48.44 7.73 11.59
CA ALA A 349 49.60 7.14 12.24
C ALA A 349 50.90 7.42 11.50
N SER A 350 50.89 8.18 10.38
CA SER A 350 52.10 8.54 9.63
C SER A 350 53.00 9.54 10.37
N GLY A 351 52.47 10.19 11.39
CA GLY A 351 53.13 11.30 12.11
C GLY A 351 52.91 12.69 11.48
N ARG A 352 52.13 12.79 10.40
CA ARG A 352 51.85 14.08 9.71
C ARG A 352 50.58 14.77 10.24
N GLY A 353 49.83 14.13 11.15
CA GLY A 353 48.64 14.69 11.79
C GLY A 353 47.45 14.89 10.84
N ARG A 354 47.34 14.08 9.81
CA ARG A 354 46.31 14.14 8.74
C ARG A 354 45.10 13.28 9.10
N HIS A 355 44.49 13.57 10.21
CA HIS A 355 43.33 12.81 10.66
C HIS A 355 42.19 12.86 9.65
N ALA A 356 41.64 11.71 9.32
CA ALA A 356 40.47 11.59 8.45
C ALA A 356 39.16 11.78 9.24
N THR A 357 38.08 12.05 8.52
CA THR A 357 36.76 12.29 9.11
C THR A 357 35.73 11.43 8.45
N LEU A 358 34.92 10.73 9.24
CA LEU A 358 33.75 10.02 8.76
C LEU A 358 32.63 11.01 8.44
N ARG A 359 32.03 10.91 7.25
CA ARG A 359 31.02 11.83 6.76
C ARG A 359 29.84 11.06 6.15
N ARG A 360 28.71 11.73 5.92
CA ARG A 360 27.58 11.27 5.10
C ARG A 360 27.55 12.02 3.77
N THR A 361 27.08 11.38 2.72
CA THR A 361 26.98 11.99 1.38
C THR A 361 26.04 13.19 1.33
N TRP A 362 25.06 13.27 2.25
CA TRP A 362 24.13 14.40 2.34
C TRP A 362 24.54 15.52 3.31
N GLY A 363 25.71 15.44 3.92
CA GLY A 363 26.22 16.47 4.82
C GLY A 363 26.07 16.13 6.30
N GLY A 364 25.71 17.12 7.11
CA GLY A 364 25.66 17.02 8.56
C GLY A 364 24.50 16.22 9.15
N PRO A 365 24.27 16.35 10.47
CA PRO A 365 23.18 15.68 11.16
C PRO A 365 21.82 16.03 10.58
N SER A 366 20.87 15.07 10.62
CA SER A 366 19.47 15.32 10.27
C SER A 366 18.81 16.28 11.28
N HIS A 367 17.77 16.99 10.83
CA HIS A 367 17.03 17.91 11.69
C HIS A 367 16.34 17.18 12.85
N PRO A 368 16.06 17.88 13.97
CA PRO A 368 15.36 17.31 15.11
C PRO A 368 14.03 16.67 14.74
N GLY A 369 13.75 15.48 15.28
CA GLY A 369 12.50 14.73 15.04
C GLY A 369 12.49 13.83 13.81
N PHE A 370 13.43 14.01 12.86
CA PHE A 370 13.52 13.19 11.68
C PHE A 370 13.73 11.70 12.00
N LEU A 371 12.93 10.85 11.37
CA LEU A 371 13.03 9.39 11.41
C LEU A 371 12.55 8.79 10.09
N ALA A 372 13.44 8.14 9.35
CA ALA A 372 13.13 7.42 8.12
C ALA A 372 14.16 6.32 7.86
N ALA A 373 13.86 5.41 6.95
CA ALA A 373 14.77 4.38 6.47
C ALA A 373 15.66 4.84 5.29
N TYR A 374 15.62 6.11 4.93
CA TYR A 374 16.40 6.75 3.87
C TYR A 374 16.72 8.21 4.27
N PRO A 375 17.68 8.85 3.57
CA PRO A 375 18.13 10.19 3.95
C PRO A 375 17.06 11.26 3.91
N GLU A 376 17.14 12.26 4.78
CA GLU A 376 16.27 13.43 4.83
C GLU A 376 16.24 14.22 3.51
N THR A 377 17.28 14.07 2.69
CA THR A 377 17.38 14.72 1.37
C THR A 377 16.26 14.38 0.42
N GLN A 378 15.56 13.24 0.58
CA GLN A 378 14.36 12.89 -0.18
C GLN A 378 13.28 13.97 -0.02
N PHE A 379 13.03 14.43 1.20
CA PHE A 379 12.08 15.48 1.51
C PHE A 379 12.56 16.86 1.03
N ILE A 380 13.86 17.15 1.24
CA ILE A 380 14.48 18.42 0.82
C ILE A 380 14.43 18.59 -0.70
N THR A 381 14.75 17.53 -1.43
CA THR A 381 14.71 17.54 -2.90
C THR A 381 13.29 17.76 -3.42
N LEU A 382 12.27 17.15 -2.82
CA LEU A 382 10.88 17.37 -3.20
C LEU A 382 10.47 18.84 -3.15
N GLU A 383 11.01 19.62 -2.20
CA GLU A 383 10.68 21.05 -2.05
C GLU A 383 11.07 21.89 -3.28
N THR A 384 12.02 21.42 -4.08
CA THR A 384 12.49 22.10 -5.31
C THR A 384 12.04 21.42 -6.61
N MET A 385 11.52 20.19 -6.54
CA MET A 385 11.07 19.46 -7.73
C MET A 385 9.90 20.16 -8.41
N THR A 386 9.90 20.10 -9.75
CA THR A 386 8.84 20.67 -10.61
C THR A 386 8.17 19.63 -11.49
N ARG A 387 8.69 18.41 -11.54
CA ARG A 387 8.18 17.28 -12.33
C ARG A 387 8.43 15.97 -11.57
N PRO A 388 7.63 14.92 -11.84
CA PRO A 388 7.82 13.62 -11.20
C PRO A 388 9.13 12.97 -11.65
N ASP A 389 9.86 12.43 -10.68
CA ASP A 389 11.00 11.55 -10.89
C ASP A 389 11.13 10.61 -9.68
N TYR A 390 10.42 9.47 -9.75
CA TYR A 390 10.39 8.50 -8.65
C TYR A 390 11.73 7.77 -8.47
N GLN A 391 12.65 7.82 -9.44
CA GLN A 391 14.00 7.29 -9.28
C GLN A 391 14.85 8.17 -8.33
N VAL A 392 14.52 9.45 -8.24
CA VAL A 392 15.20 10.42 -7.36
C VAL A 392 14.46 10.57 -6.04
N VAL A 393 13.14 10.79 -6.10
CA VAL A 393 12.26 10.97 -4.91
C VAL A 393 10.99 10.16 -5.09
N TRP A 394 10.77 9.16 -4.25
CA TRP A 394 9.59 8.33 -4.29
C TRP A 394 8.75 8.45 -3.01
N ALA A 395 7.69 9.24 -3.06
CA ALA A 395 6.65 9.38 -2.05
C ALA A 395 7.13 9.48 -0.58
N PRO A 396 8.04 10.42 -0.24
CA PRO A 396 8.62 10.47 1.10
C PRO A 396 7.57 10.74 2.19
N TYR A 397 6.59 11.62 1.94
CA TYR A 397 5.52 11.89 2.90
C TYR A 397 4.50 10.74 3.03
N TYR A 398 4.32 9.93 1.99
CA TYR A 398 3.57 8.68 2.09
C TYR A 398 4.27 7.69 3.04
N THR A 399 5.59 7.53 2.94
CA THR A 399 6.35 6.69 3.87
C THR A 399 6.29 7.23 5.29
N ALA A 400 6.47 8.55 5.47
CA ALA A 400 6.31 9.20 6.78
C ALA A 400 4.89 8.99 7.36
N HIS A 401 3.83 9.01 6.52
CA HIS A 401 2.47 8.68 6.93
C HIS A 401 2.41 7.29 7.55
N LYS A 402 2.98 6.27 6.88
CA LYS A 402 2.88 4.89 7.38
C LYS A 402 3.61 4.71 8.71
N ILE A 403 4.79 5.32 8.85
CA ILE A 403 5.53 5.33 10.12
C ILE A 403 4.72 6.04 11.21
N LEU A 404 4.20 7.23 10.93
CA LEU A 404 3.39 8.01 11.88
C LEU A 404 2.13 7.24 12.31
N LYS A 405 1.40 6.65 11.36
CA LYS A 405 0.20 5.85 11.66
C LYS A 405 0.54 4.64 12.53
N GLY A 406 1.62 3.93 12.19
CA GLY A 406 2.11 2.81 13.00
C GLY A 406 2.44 3.21 14.44
N LEU A 407 3.08 4.37 14.63
CA LEU A 407 3.40 4.92 15.95
C LEU A 407 2.13 5.30 16.75
N VAL A 408 1.16 5.95 16.09
CA VAL A 408 -0.12 6.32 16.72
C VAL A 408 -0.92 5.09 17.13
N ASP A 409 -0.99 4.08 16.25
CA ASP A 409 -1.69 2.82 16.55
C ASP A 409 -0.97 2.03 17.66
N ALA A 410 0.37 2.03 17.66
CA ALA A 410 1.17 1.44 18.76
C ALA A 410 0.86 2.12 20.09
N TYR A 411 0.85 3.46 20.16
CA TYR A 411 0.49 4.17 21.38
C TYR A 411 -0.94 3.87 21.84
N ARG A 412 -1.92 3.93 20.93
CA ARG A 412 -3.33 3.67 21.25
C ARG A 412 -3.56 2.29 21.86
N ASN A 413 -2.86 1.28 21.36
CA ASN A 413 -3.07 -0.11 21.80
C ASN A 413 -2.13 -0.56 22.92
N THR A 414 -0.99 0.11 23.15
CA THR A 414 0.01 -0.32 24.15
C THR A 414 0.27 0.68 25.26
N GLN A 415 -0.08 1.96 25.05
CA GLN A 415 0.25 3.10 25.90
C GLN A 415 1.78 3.28 26.10
N ASP A 416 2.61 2.80 25.16
CA ASP A 416 4.06 2.97 25.21
C ASP A 416 4.43 4.42 24.86
N ALA A 417 4.94 5.17 25.82
CA ALA A 417 5.26 6.59 25.67
C ALA A 417 6.31 6.88 24.58
N ARG A 418 7.17 5.89 24.23
CA ARG A 418 8.14 6.05 23.16
C ARG A 418 7.46 6.23 21.79
N ALA A 419 6.33 5.52 21.57
CA ALA A 419 5.57 5.67 20.34
C ALA A 419 5.01 7.09 20.20
N LEU A 420 4.49 7.66 21.29
CA LEU A 420 3.96 9.03 21.31
C LEU A 420 5.07 10.06 21.07
N ASP A 421 6.22 9.92 21.75
CA ASP A 421 7.39 10.82 21.62
C ASP A 421 7.97 10.78 20.18
N LEU A 422 8.02 9.61 19.57
CA LEU A 422 8.46 9.46 18.18
C LEU A 422 7.47 10.11 17.20
N ALA A 423 6.17 9.93 17.40
CA ALA A 423 5.11 10.51 16.57
C ALA A 423 5.08 12.03 16.68
N ASP A 424 5.15 12.57 17.90
CA ASP A 424 5.17 14.01 18.20
C ASP A 424 6.40 14.67 17.54
N GLY A 425 7.59 14.06 17.74
CA GLY A 425 8.82 14.54 17.13
C GLY A 425 8.81 14.51 15.59
N LEU A 426 8.22 13.48 14.98
CA LEU A 426 8.09 13.40 13.52
C LEU A 426 7.17 14.50 12.98
N CYS A 427 6.08 14.82 13.68
CA CYS A 427 5.18 15.92 13.33
C CYS A 427 5.86 17.28 13.51
N ASP A 428 6.59 17.51 14.62
CA ASP A 428 7.36 18.73 14.84
C ASP A 428 8.41 18.96 13.72
N TRP A 429 9.09 17.88 13.32
CA TRP A 429 10.02 17.92 12.20
C TRP A 429 9.34 18.32 10.89
N MET A 430 8.21 17.67 10.52
CA MET A 430 7.47 18.02 9.32
C MET A 430 6.99 19.47 9.35
N PHE A 431 6.48 19.95 10.49
CA PHE A 431 6.04 21.32 10.64
C PHE A 431 7.20 22.32 10.50
N SER A 432 8.37 22.01 11.06
CA SER A 432 9.56 22.84 10.95
C SER A 432 10.03 23.08 9.51
N ARG A 433 9.71 22.15 8.61
CA ARG A 433 9.97 22.23 7.17
C ARG A 433 8.83 22.89 6.41
N LEU A 434 7.67 22.27 6.42
CA LEU A 434 6.50 22.67 5.61
C LEU A 434 5.97 24.05 6.00
N GLY A 435 6.05 24.43 7.27
CA GLY A 435 5.60 25.73 7.76
C GLY A 435 6.41 26.92 7.23
N LYS A 436 7.65 26.68 6.76
CA LYS A 436 8.51 27.71 6.16
C LYS A 436 8.30 27.87 4.65
N LEU A 437 7.66 26.88 4.01
CA LEU A 437 7.47 26.89 2.57
C LEU A 437 6.28 27.80 2.18
N PRO A 438 6.39 28.58 1.09
CA PRO A 438 5.25 29.28 0.50
C PRO A 438 4.14 28.29 0.11
N ALA A 439 2.89 28.77 0.12
CA ALA A 439 1.72 27.93 -0.20
C ALA A 439 1.82 27.33 -1.61
N GLU A 440 2.26 28.11 -2.59
CA GLU A 440 2.44 27.68 -3.98
C GLU A 440 3.48 26.57 -4.12
N VAL A 441 4.51 26.55 -3.28
CA VAL A 441 5.50 25.46 -3.26
C VAL A 441 4.84 24.18 -2.76
N ARG A 442 4.07 24.25 -1.67
CA ARG A 442 3.34 23.07 -1.14
C ARG A 442 2.30 22.55 -2.14
N GLN A 443 1.51 23.45 -2.77
CA GLN A 443 0.54 23.03 -3.80
C GLN A 443 1.21 22.33 -4.99
N ARG A 444 2.37 22.84 -5.42
CA ARG A 444 3.18 22.18 -6.46
C ARG A 444 3.66 20.81 -5.99
N MET A 445 4.22 20.70 -4.76
CA MET A 445 4.71 19.43 -4.21
C MET A 445 3.61 18.37 -4.21
N TRP A 446 2.43 18.69 -3.68
CA TRP A 446 1.31 17.75 -3.57
C TRP A 446 0.68 17.39 -4.92
N GLY A 447 0.85 18.24 -5.93
CA GLY A 447 0.42 17.99 -7.31
C GLY A 447 1.38 17.09 -8.11
N ILE A 448 2.60 16.81 -7.63
CA ILE A 448 3.57 15.96 -8.35
C ILE A 448 3.16 14.50 -8.19
N PHE A 449 2.88 13.83 -9.30
CA PHE A 449 2.55 12.41 -9.32
C PHE A 449 3.65 11.56 -8.66
N SER A 450 3.27 10.61 -7.84
CA SER A 450 4.13 9.69 -7.07
C SER A 450 5.09 10.39 -6.09
N SER A 451 5.99 11.29 -6.56
CA SER A 451 6.96 11.97 -5.68
C SER A 451 6.28 12.82 -4.60
N GLY A 452 5.17 13.48 -4.93
CA GLY A 452 4.39 14.34 -4.03
C GLY A 452 3.29 13.61 -3.25
N GLU A 453 3.19 12.31 -3.37
CA GLU A 453 2.19 11.52 -2.64
C GLU A 453 2.41 11.58 -1.13
N TYR A 454 1.34 11.86 -0.39
CA TYR A 454 1.36 11.89 1.09
C TYR A 454 0.32 10.97 1.73
N GLY A 455 -0.48 10.26 0.93
CA GLY A 455 -1.45 9.28 1.40
C GLY A 455 -2.43 9.84 2.44
N GLY A 456 -2.67 9.10 3.51
CA GLY A 456 -3.55 9.49 4.62
C GLY A 456 -2.81 10.18 5.77
N ILE A 457 -1.72 10.92 5.52
CA ILE A 457 -0.93 11.55 6.60
C ILE A 457 -1.77 12.50 7.45
N VAL A 458 -2.73 13.19 6.83
CA VAL A 458 -3.67 14.10 7.51
C VAL A 458 -4.49 13.36 8.55
N GLU A 459 -5.00 12.16 8.23
CA GLU A 459 -5.70 11.30 9.19
C GLU A 459 -4.81 10.97 10.40
N ALA A 460 -3.56 10.55 10.14
CA ALA A 460 -2.63 10.18 11.21
C ALA A 460 -2.24 11.38 12.10
N ILE A 461 -2.07 12.57 11.51
CA ILE A 461 -1.78 13.81 12.25
C ILE A 461 -2.98 14.21 13.12
N VAL A 462 -4.21 14.18 12.59
CA VAL A 462 -5.40 14.51 13.37
C VAL A 462 -5.68 13.45 14.43
N ASP A 463 -5.41 12.18 14.16
CA ASP A 463 -5.44 11.12 15.16
C ASP A 463 -4.47 11.40 16.31
N LEU A 464 -3.25 11.87 16.02
CA LEU A 464 -2.29 12.32 17.04
C LEU A 464 -2.80 13.58 17.75
N HIS A 465 -3.40 14.52 17.01
CA HIS A 465 -4.01 15.72 17.59
C HIS A 465 -5.07 15.38 18.65
N THR A 466 -5.91 14.38 18.42
CA THR A 466 -6.92 13.96 19.41
C THR A 466 -6.31 13.43 20.71
N ILE A 467 -5.05 13.00 20.69
CA ILE A 467 -4.32 12.50 21.86
C ILE A 467 -3.57 13.65 22.56
N THR A 468 -2.91 14.52 21.77
CA THR A 468 -1.94 15.50 22.30
C THR A 468 -2.46 16.94 22.35
N GLY A 469 -3.51 17.26 21.62
CA GLY A 469 -3.98 18.62 21.38
C GLY A 469 -3.09 19.46 20.45
N LYS A 470 -2.04 18.86 19.83
CA LYS A 470 -1.05 19.55 18.98
C LYS A 470 -1.25 19.22 17.51
N HIS A 471 -0.46 19.85 16.63
CA HIS A 471 -0.24 19.51 15.21
C HIS A 471 -1.42 19.73 14.24
N LEU A 472 -2.54 20.33 14.68
CA LEU A 472 -3.67 20.58 13.78
C LEU A 472 -3.28 21.51 12.61
N GLU A 473 -2.43 22.52 12.87
CA GLU A 473 -1.93 23.41 11.82
C GLU A 473 -1.05 22.66 10.79
N LEU A 474 -0.28 21.66 11.23
CA LEU A 474 0.48 20.81 10.32
C LEU A 474 -0.45 20.06 9.35
N ALA A 475 -1.57 19.52 9.85
CA ALA A 475 -2.53 18.79 9.00
C ALA A 475 -3.03 19.63 7.83
N ARG A 476 -3.27 20.94 8.05
CA ARG A 476 -3.73 21.89 7.02
C ARG A 476 -2.67 22.20 5.94
N LEU A 477 -1.38 21.95 6.21
CA LEU A 477 -0.32 22.18 5.22
C LEU A 477 -0.33 21.14 4.09
N PHE A 478 -1.09 20.06 4.24
CA PHE A 478 -1.26 19.01 3.23
C PHE A 478 -2.51 19.20 2.35
N ASP A 479 -3.24 20.29 2.46
CA ASP A 479 -4.40 20.56 1.59
C ASP A 479 -3.97 20.66 0.12
N LEU A 480 -4.51 19.80 -0.74
CA LEU A 480 -4.43 19.92 -2.21
C LEU A 480 -5.68 20.69 -2.68
N ASP A 481 -5.60 22.01 -2.61
CA ASP A 481 -6.76 22.91 -2.76
C ASP A 481 -7.55 22.71 -4.05
N SER A 482 -6.88 22.45 -5.18
CA SER A 482 -7.55 22.24 -6.46
C SER A 482 -8.48 21.03 -6.47
N LEU A 483 -8.02 19.91 -5.89
CA LEU A 483 -8.81 18.68 -5.77
C LEU A 483 -9.93 18.84 -4.74
N ILE A 484 -9.61 19.40 -3.57
CA ILE A 484 -10.57 19.60 -2.48
C ILE A 484 -11.71 20.50 -2.94
N THR A 485 -11.41 21.62 -3.59
CA THR A 485 -12.41 22.55 -4.12
C THR A 485 -13.28 21.90 -5.19
N ALA A 486 -12.68 21.21 -6.17
CA ALA A 486 -13.44 20.53 -7.22
C ALA A 486 -14.43 19.51 -6.63
N CYS A 487 -13.97 18.67 -5.68
CA CYS A 487 -14.83 17.68 -5.03
C CYS A 487 -15.89 18.32 -4.13
N ALA A 488 -15.58 19.40 -3.40
CA ALA A 488 -16.56 20.12 -2.59
C ALA A 488 -17.69 20.73 -3.44
N GLU A 489 -17.36 21.20 -4.64
CA GLU A 489 -18.30 21.70 -5.63
C GLU A 489 -19.01 20.60 -6.44
N ASN A 490 -18.77 19.33 -6.13
CA ASN A 490 -19.27 18.16 -6.83
C ASN A 490 -18.86 18.13 -8.33
N ARG A 491 -17.68 18.64 -8.66
CA ARG A 491 -17.06 18.53 -9.99
C ARG A 491 -16.17 17.30 -10.05
N ASP A 492 -16.52 16.35 -10.92
CA ASP A 492 -15.77 15.12 -11.13
C ASP A 492 -14.52 15.41 -11.99
N VAL A 493 -13.35 15.36 -11.34
CA VAL A 493 -12.03 15.57 -11.95
C VAL A 493 -11.13 14.34 -11.82
N LEU A 494 -11.72 13.17 -11.56
CA LEU A 494 -10.97 11.99 -11.15
C LEU A 494 -10.32 11.22 -12.32
N GLU A 495 -10.85 11.36 -13.55
CA GLU A 495 -10.31 10.65 -14.71
C GLU A 495 -8.82 10.93 -14.88
N GLY A 496 -8.03 9.87 -15.01
CA GLY A 496 -6.58 9.96 -15.17
C GLY A 496 -5.79 10.24 -13.89
N LEU A 497 -6.45 10.43 -12.73
CA LEU A 497 -5.75 10.54 -11.44
C LEU A 497 -5.43 9.15 -10.88
N HIS A 498 -4.30 9.03 -10.21
CA HIS A 498 -3.89 7.84 -9.49
C HIS A 498 -4.80 7.60 -8.27
N ALA A 499 -5.51 6.49 -8.24
CA ALA A 499 -6.59 6.27 -7.29
C ALA A 499 -6.08 6.22 -5.84
N ASN A 500 -5.09 5.39 -5.57
CA ASN A 500 -4.59 5.24 -4.20
C ASN A 500 -3.86 6.47 -3.66
N GLN A 501 -3.22 7.27 -4.51
CA GLN A 501 -2.64 8.56 -4.09
C GLN A 501 -3.70 9.51 -3.54
N HIS A 502 -4.94 9.45 -4.04
CA HIS A 502 -5.98 10.44 -3.74
C HIS A 502 -7.05 9.96 -2.75
N ILE A 503 -7.45 8.68 -2.76
CA ILE A 503 -8.50 8.18 -1.84
C ILE A 503 -8.20 8.49 -0.36
N PRO A 504 -6.99 8.26 0.18
CA PRO A 504 -6.70 8.49 1.59
C PRO A 504 -6.78 9.95 2.01
N ILE A 505 -6.63 10.90 1.06
CA ILE A 505 -6.78 12.34 1.32
C ILE A 505 -8.15 12.60 1.95
N PHE A 506 -9.22 12.03 1.38
CA PHE A 506 -10.60 12.28 1.82
C PHE A 506 -10.93 11.68 3.18
N THR A 507 -10.26 10.62 3.58
CA THR A 507 -10.30 10.13 4.96
C THR A 507 -9.70 11.17 5.92
N GLY A 508 -8.57 11.77 5.55
CA GLY A 508 -7.96 12.87 6.29
C GLY A 508 -8.85 14.12 6.36
N LEU A 509 -9.54 14.47 5.27
CA LEU A 509 -10.46 15.60 5.24
C LEU A 509 -11.64 15.42 6.21
N LEU A 510 -12.18 14.21 6.35
CA LEU A 510 -13.22 13.94 7.35
C LEU A 510 -12.70 14.14 8.77
N ARG A 511 -11.45 13.73 9.06
CA ARG A 511 -10.82 13.98 10.35
C ARG A 511 -10.59 15.49 10.59
N LEU A 512 -10.20 16.25 9.56
CA LEU A 512 -10.14 17.72 9.63
C LEU A 512 -11.51 18.34 9.88
N TYR A 513 -12.56 17.86 9.18
CA TYR A 513 -13.92 18.31 9.45
C TYR A 513 -14.31 18.11 10.92
N GLU A 514 -14.03 16.94 11.49
CA GLU A 514 -14.30 16.62 12.90
C GLU A 514 -13.55 17.55 13.86
N ALA A 515 -12.31 17.94 13.51
CA ALA A 515 -11.49 18.82 14.35
C ALA A 515 -11.78 20.31 14.16
N THR A 516 -12.29 20.74 13.00
CA THR A 516 -12.39 22.17 12.64
C THR A 516 -13.80 22.66 12.36
N GLY A 517 -14.72 21.79 11.99
CA GLY A 517 -16.07 22.15 11.55
C GLY A 517 -16.16 22.70 10.11
N GLU A 518 -15.06 22.76 9.38
CA GLU A 518 -15.04 23.33 8.03
C GLU A 518 -15.81 22.48 7.04
N GLN A 519 -16.96 22.97 6.57
CA GLN A 519 -17.87 22.25 5.70
C GLN A 519 -17.26 21.83 4.36
N ARG A 520 -16.24 22.55 3.86
CA ARG A 520 -15.57 22.19 2.60
C ARG A 520 -14.97 20.79 2.66
N TYR A 521 -14.44 20.37 3.79
CA TYR A 521 -13.84 19.04 3.97
C TYR A 521 -14.90 17.93 3.94
N TRP A 522 -16.02 18.17 4.62
CA TRP A 522 -17.17 17.26 4.59
C TRP A 522 -17.73 17.09 3.19
N LEU A 523 -18.02 18.19 2.50
CA LEU A 523 -18.59 18.17 1.17
C LEU A 523 -17.64 17.48 0.17
N ALA A 524 -16.33 17.79 0.25
CA ALA A 524 -15.34 17.16 -0.61
C ALA A 524 -15.32 15.64 -0.44
N ALA A 525 -15.24 15.15 0.80
CA ALA A 525 -15.17 13.72 1.08
C ALA A 525 -16.45 12.96 0.69
N ARG A 526 -17.61 13.54 1.01
CA ARG A 526 -18.92 12.97 0.68
C ARG A 526 -19.15 12.88 -0.83
N ASN A 527 -18.88 13.95 -1.55
CA ASN A 527 -19.07 14.03 -3.00
C ASN A 527 -18.06 13.12 -3.73
N PHE A 528 -16.79 13.12 -3.29
CA PHE A 528 -15.76 12.23 -3.83
C PHE A 528 -16.20 10.77 -3.74
N TRP A 529 -16.71 10.32 -2.59
CA TRP A 529 -17.21 8.96 -2.46
C TRP A 529 -18.27 8.64 -3.53
N GLY A 530 -19.22 9.56 -3.77
CA GLY A 530 -20.25 9.42 -4.81
C GLY A 530 -19.72 9.49 -6.26
N MET A 531 -18.52 10.04 -6.49
CA MET A 531 -17.86 10.01 -7.79
C MET A 531 -17.19 8.67 -8.08
N VAL A 532 -16.82 7.90 -7.03
CA VAL A 532 -16.19 6.59 -7.15
C VAL A 532 -17.21 5.47 -7.03
N VAL A 533 -18.10 5.51 -6.03
CA VAL A 533 -19.08 4.48 -5.70
C VAL A 533 -20.49 4.96 -6.07
N PRO A 534 -21.21 4.26 -6.97
CA PRO A 534 -20.83 3.09 -7.75
C PRO A 534 -20.14 3.38 -9.09
N PRO A 535 -20.01 4.65 -9.60
CA PRO A 535 -19.69 4.90 -11.02
C PRO A 535 -18.36 4.35 -11.55
N ARG A 536 -17.42 4.05 -10.65
CA ARG A 536 -16.10 3.50 -10.99
C ARG A 536 -15.79 2.20 -10.25
N MET A 537 -16.84 1.53 -9.77
CA MET A 537 -16.73 0.33 -8.96
C MET A 537 -16.87 -0.94 -9.81
N PHE A 538 -15.96 -1.88 -9.66
CA PHE A 538 -16.12 -3.25 -10.17
C PHE A 538 -17.09 -4.06 -9.30
N SER A 539 -17.61 -5.17 -9.81
CA SER A 539 -18.57 -6.06 -9.10
C SER A 539 -18.07 -6.52 -7.73
N ILE A 540 -16.78 -6.70 -7.56
CA ILE A 540 -16.14 -7.08 -6.31
C ILE A 540 -15.97 -5.93 -5.31
N GLY A 541 -16.35 -4.70 -5.67
CA GLY A 541 -16.25 -3.49 -4.86
C GLY A 541 -14.99 -2.65 -5.11
N GLY A 542 -13.98 -3.19 -5.81
CA GLY A 542 -12.74 -2.47 -6.12
C GLY A 542 -12.90 -1.42 -7.20
N THR A 543 -11.86 -0.60 -7.38
CA THR A 543 -11.79 0.47 -8.37
C THR A 543 -10.39 0.58 -8.94
N SER A 544 -10.22 1.37 -10.00
CA SER A 544 -8.99 1.65 -10.75
C SER A 544 -8.52 0.56 -11.71
N THR A 545 -7.77 0.98 -12.72
CA THR A 545 -7.10 0.12 -13.70
C THR A 545 -5.69 0.65 -13.90
N GLY A 546 -4.67 -0.18 -13.68
CA GLY A 546 -3.27 0.25 -13.70
C GLY A 546 -3.02 1.42 -12.75
N GLU A 547 -3.63 1.39 -11.55
CA GLU A 547 -3.60 2.42 -10.50
C GLU A 547 -4.43 3.70 -10.79
N PHE A 548 -4.98 3.89 -12.00
CA PHE A 548 -5.64 5.14 -12.41
C PHE A 548 -7.14 4.96 -12.61
N TRP A 549 -7.91 6.03 -12.37
CA TRP A 549 -9.33 6.02 -12.70
C TRP A 549 -9.57 6.25 -14.18
N LYS A 550 -10.50 5.47 -14.72
CA LYS A 550 -11.12 5.72 -16.01
C LYS A 550 -12.21 6.81 -15.90
N ALA A 551 -12.75 7.23 -17.03
CA ALA A 551 -13.92 8.10 -17.07
C ALA A 551 -15.07 7.54 -16.22
N ARG A 552 -15.97 8.42 -15.79
CA ARG A 552 -17.17 8.04 -15.04
C ARG A 552 -17.99 7.02 -15.83
N ASN A 553 -18.46 5.97 -15.17
CA ASN A 553 -19.26 4.86 -15.74
C ASN A 553 -18.50 3.97 -16.75
N VAL A 554 -17.18 4.03 -16.82
CA VAL A 554 -16.38 3.06 -17.58
C VAL A 554 -15.95 1.92 -16.64
N VAL A 555 -16.59 0.77 -16.76
CA VAL A 555 -16.35 -0.42 -15.93
C VAL A 555 -15.84 -1.58 -16.79
N ALA A 556 -16.59 -2.01 -17.81
CA ALA A 556 -16.15 -3.08 -18.73
C ALA A 556 -14.87 -2.67 -19.49
N GLY A 557 -14.77 -1.41 -19.92
CA GLY A 557 -13.55 -0.86 -20.53
C GLY A 557 -12.36 -0.71 -19.59
N GLY A 558 -12.55 -1.02 -18.30
CA GLY A 558 -11.51 -1.03 -17.27
C GLY A 558 -11.06 -2.43 -16.84
N LEU A 559 -11.65 -3.50 -17.38
CA LEU A 559 -11.27 -4.87 -17.03
C LEU A 559 -9.88 -5.18 -17.60
N SER A 560 -8.94 -5.50 -16.74
CA SER A 560 -7.56 -5.82 -17.09
C SER A 560 -6.91 -6.68 -16.00
N ASP A 561 -5.69 -7.14 -16.26
CA ASP A 561 -4.82 -7.83 -15.29
C ASP A 561 -4.35 -6.92 -14.14
N THR A 562 -4.48 -5.61 -14.30
CA THR A 562 -4.13 -4.58 -13.32
C THR A 562 -5.34 -3.82 -12.77
N SER A 563 -6.50 -4.47 -12.68
CA SER A 563 -7.72 -3.90 -12.11
C SER A 563 -7.72 -3.97 -10.58
N ALA A 564 -8.53 -3.12 -9.96
CA ALA A 564 -8.93 -3.22 -8.56
C ALA A 564 -7.76 -3.38 -7.56
N GLU A 565 -6.94 -2.34 -7.42
CA GLU A 565 -5.84 -2.28 -6.46
C GLU A 565 -6.33 -2.48 -5.01
N THR A 566 -5.65 -3.34 -4.25
CA THR A 566 -6.02 -3.69 -2.86
C THR A 566 -5.99 -2.48 -1.92
N CYS A 567 -5.03 -1.55 -2.09
CA CYS A 567 -5.00 -0.32 -1.29
C CYS A 567 -6.23 0.56 -1.50
N CYS A 568 -6.74 0.64 -2.73
CA CYS A 568 -7.95 1.40 -3.03
C CYS A 568 -9.16 0.86 -2.27
N ALA A 569 -9.35 -0.47 -2.23
CA ALA A 569 -10.41 -1.11 -1.45
C ALA A 569 -10.28 -0.80 0.04
N HIS A 570 -9.09 -0.97 0.63
CA HIS A 570 -8.82 -0.66 2.04
C HIS A 570 -9.19 0.79 2.40
N ASN A 571 -8.71 1.75 1.60
CA ASN A 571 -8.93 3.17 1.88
C ASN A 571 -10.40 3.60 1.66
N LEU A 572 -11.10 3.04 0.66
CA LEU A 572 -12.53 3.30 0.46
C LEU A 572 -13.39 2.69 1.58
N LEU A 573 -13.01 1.54 2.15
CA LEU A 573 -13.69 1.01 3.34
C LEU A 573 -13.53 1.94 4.53
N LYS A 574 -12.33 2.48 4.77
CA LYS A 574 -12.09 3.48 5.82
C LYS A 574 -12.94 4.72 5.60
N LEU A 575 -12.98 5.26 4.38
CA LEU A 575 -13.80 6.42 4.03
C LEU A 575 -15.29 6.14 4.23
N SER A 576 -15.79 4.98 3.77
CA SER A 576 -17.20 4.59 3.95
C SER A 576 -17.60 4.48 5.41
N ARG A 577 -16.73 3.88 6.24
CA ARG A 577 -16.92 3.77 7.68
C ARG A 577 -17.02 5.15 8.35
N GLN A 578 -16.14 6.07 8.00
CA GLN A 578 -16.18 7.42 8.58
C GLN A 578 -17.40 8.22 8.11
N LEU A 579 -17.76 8.15 6.81
CA LEU A 579 -18.99 8.78 6.31
C LEU A 579 -20.23 8.25 7.04
N PHE A 580 -20.28 6.95 7.35
CA PHE A 580 -21.37 6.35 8.11
C PHE A 580 -21.52 6.93 9.51
N LEU A 581 -20.42 7.26 10.20
CA LEU A 581 -20.47 7.88 11.52
C LEU A 581 -21.24 9.22 11.51
N HIS A 582 -21.22 9.93 10.39
CA HIS A 582 -21.89 11.21 10.22
C HIS A 582 -23.30 11.11 9.63
N GLU A 583 -23.52 10.29 8.60
CA GLU A 583 -24.82 10.20 7.90
C GLU A 583 -25.71 9.04 8.35
N GLN A 584 -25.19 7.99 8.97
CA GLN A 584 -25.87 6.74 9.34
C GLN A 584 -26.62 6.07 8.16
N SER A 585 -26.21 6.34 6.94
CA SER A 585 -26.84 5.80 5.75
C SER A 585 -26.38 4.37 5.46
N PRO A 586 -27.31 3.40 5.28
CA PRO A 586 -26.95 2.01 4.94
C PRO A 586 -26.12 1.86 3.68
N LYS A 587 -26.22 2.80 2.72
CA LYS A 587 -25.47 2.77 1.43
C LYS A 587 -23.96 2.59 1.60
N TYR A 588 -23.40 3.17 2.68
CA TYR A 588 -21.98 3.04 2.99
C TYR A 588 -21.60 1.63 3.39
N PHE A 589 -22.52 0.94 4.09
CA PHE A 589 -22.31 -0.45 4.50
C PHE A 589 -22.74 -1.47 3.46
N ASP A 590 -23.60 -1.12 2.51
CA ASP A 590 -23.85 -1.95 1.31
C ASP A 590 -22.59 -2.04 0.44
N TYR A 591 -21.87 -0.90 0.26
CA TYR A 591 -20.55 -0.89 -0.38
C TYR A 591 -19.50 -1.62 0.47
N TYR A 592 -19.45 -1.33 1.79
CA TYR A 592 -18.48 -1.93 2.71
C TYR A 592 -18.59 -3.45 2.72
N GLU A 593 -19.81 -3.99 2.88
CA GLU A 593 -20.06 -5.43 2.87
C GLU A 593 -19.64 -6.08 1.55
N ARG A 594 -20.03 -5.50 0.41
CA ARG A 594 -19.63 -6.00 -0.92
C ARG A 594 -18.12 -6.10 -1.04
N THR A 595 -17.43 -5.02 -0.76
CA THR A 595 -15.97 -4.93 -0.92
C THR A 595 -15.25 -5.85 0.07
N LEU A 596 -15.72 -5.89 1.32
CA LEU A 596 -15.12 -6.71 2.37
C LEU A 596 -15.26 -8.20 2.05
N TYR A 597 -16.48 -8.68 1.70
CA TYR A 597 -16.72 -10.09 1.42
C TYR A 597 -16.17 -10.56 0.07
N ASN A 598 -15.89 -9.67 -0.86
CA ASN A 598 -15.34 -10.07 -2.16
C ASN A 598 -13.86 -9.69 -2.26
N GLN A 599 -13.52 -8.45 -2.58
CA GLN A 599 -12.13 -8.09 -2.85
C GLN A 599 -11.22 -8.28 -1.65
N VAL A 600 -11.58 -7.78 -0.46
CA VAL A 600 -10.67 -7.79 0.70
C VAL A 600 -10.39 -9.21 1.17
N LEU A 601 -11.41 -10.06 1.32
CA LEU A 601 -11.20 -11.47 1.64
C LEU A 601 -10.47 -12.22 0.52
N GLY A 602 -10.84 -11.93 -0.73
CA GLY A 602 -10.26 -12.57 -1.91
C GLY A 602 -8.81 -12.15 -2.20
N SER A 603 -8.35 -11.02 -1.64
CA SER A 603 -6.97 -10.57 -1.77
C SER A 603 -5.98 -11.36 -0.92
N LYS A 604 -6.42 -12.12 0.08
CA LYS A 604 -5.57 -12.98 0.92
C LYS A 604 -5.65 -14.42 0.43
N GLN A 605 -4.50 -15.02 0.12
CA GLN A 605 -4.41 -16.45 -0.22
C GLN A 605 -4.84 -17.32 0.97
N ASP A 606 -5.46 -18.49 0.68
CA ASP A 606 -5.98 -19.41 1.69
C ASP A 606 -4.90 -20.32 2.30
N ARG A 607 -3.68 -19.85 2.39
CA ARG A 607 -2.57 -20.55 3.06
C ARG A 607 -1.75 -19.59 3.90
N ALA A 608 -1.03 -20.15 4.88
CA ALA A 608 -0.01 -19.44 5.64
C ALA A 608 1.35 -19.51 4.95
N ASP A 609 2.17 -18.48 5.18
CA ASP A 609 3.58 -18.45 4.81
C ASP A 609 4.33 -17.65 5.88
N PRO A 610 5.50 -18.11 6.38
CA PRO A 610 6.24 -17.40 7.42
C PRO A 610 6.98 -16.16 6.90
N GLU A 611 7.27 -16.10 5.61
CA GLU A 611 8.09 -15.05 4.99
C GLU A 611 7.27 -14.04 4.19
N LEU A 612 6.08 -14.43 3.71
CA LEU A 612 5.25 -13.63 2.82
C LEU A 612 3.82 -13.49 3.35
N PRO A 613 3.24 -12.29 3.33
CA PRO A 613 1.85 -12.08 3.76
C PRO A 613 0.82 -12.67 2.79
N LEU A 614 1.22 -12.99 1.56
CA LEU A 614 0.40 -13.60 0.49
C LEU A 614 -0.88 -12.80 0.22
N MET A 615 -0.69 -11.56 -0.23
CA MET A 615 -1.75 -10.63 -0.63
C MET A 615 -1.59 -10.23 -2.09
N THR A 616 -2.70 -9.96 -2.78
CA THR A 616 -2.66 -9.42 -4.14
C THR A 616 -2.37 -7.93 -4.14
N TYR A 617 -1.64 -7.45 -5.15
CA TYR A 617 -1.57 -6.02 -5.48
C TYR A 617 -2.81 -5.63 -6.27
N PHE A 618 -2.95 -6.17 -7.47
CA PHE A 618 -4.11 -6.04 -8.33
C PHE A 618 -4.97 -7.31 -8.31
N VAL A 619 -6.22 -7.17 -8.72
CA VAL A 619 -7.09 -8.27 -9.06
C VAL A 619 -7.19 -8.34 -10.57
N ASP A 620 -6.73 -9.44 -11.18
CA ASP A 620 -6.89 -9.67 -12.60
C ASP A 620 -8.39 -9.93 -12.90
N LEU A 621 -9.04 -9.00 -13.59
CA LEU A 621 -10.44 -9.09 -14.00
C LEU A 621 -10.59 -9.41 -15.49
N THR A 622 -9.51 -9.80 -16.18
CA THR A 622 -9.60 -10.33 -17.54
C THR A 622 -10.30 -11.68 -17.56
N PRO A 623 -10.92 -12.08 -18.66
CA PRO A 623 -11.44 -13.45 -18.82
C PRO A 623 -10.33 -14.49 -18.59
N GLY A 624 -10.58 -15.46 -17.71
CA GLY A 624 -9.60 -16.48 -17.34
C GLY A 624 -8.39 -15.94 -16.59
N GLY A 625 -8.52 -14.77 -15.94
CA GLY A 625 -7.48 -14.16 -15.11
C GLY A 625 -7.10 -15.04 -13.92
N VAL A 626 -5.93 -14.77 -13.34
CA VAL A 626 -5.42 -15.45 -12.14
C VAL A 626 -4.94 -14.41 -11.15
N ARG A 627 -4.88 -14.77 -9.85
CA ARG A 627 -4.36 -13.87 -8.81
C ARG A 627 -2.88 -14.11 -8.57
N ASP A 628 -2.10 -13.03 -8.49
CA ASP A 628 -0.74 -13.04 -7.98
C ASP A 628 -0.74 -12.63 -6.51
N PHE A 629 -0.33 -13.53 -5.62
CA PHE A 629 -0.26 -13.32 -4.18
C PHE A 629 1.15 -13.01 -3.67
N THR A 630 2.13 -12.88 -4.54
CA THR A 630 3.54 -12.65 -4.19
C THR A 630 4.18 -11.48 -4.96
N PRO A 631 3.44 -10.39 -5.26
CA PRO A 631 4.00 -9.29 -6.02
C PRO A 631 5.19 -8.66 -5.29
N LYS A 632 6.24 -8.31 -6.05
CA LYS A 632 7.40 -7.57 -5.54
C LYS A 632 7.94 -8.11 -4.20
N GLN A 633 8.01 -9.42 -4.04
CA GLN A 633 8.53 -10.11 -2.85
C GLN A 633 7.76 -9.80 -1.54
N GLY A 634 6.50 -9.46 -1.64
CA GLY A 634 5.60 -9.33 -0.48
C GLY A 634 5.78 -8.07 0.37
N THR A 635 6.36 -6.99 -0.17
CA THR A 635 6.61 -5.75 0.57
C THR A 635 6.04 -4.50 -0.10
N THR A 636 4.96 -4.64 -0.88
CA THR A 636 4.28 -3.49 -1.47
C THR A 636 3.32 -2.82 -0.48
N CYS A 637 2.78 -1.68 -0.86
CA CYS A 637 1.74 -1.00 -0.10
C CYS A 637 0.48 -1.87 0.08
N CYS A 638 0.16 -2.70 -0.92
CA CYS A 638 -1.03 -3.54 -0.94
C CYS A 638 -0.95 -4.72 0.04
N GLU A 639 0.21 -5.35 0.19
CA GLU A 639 0.42 -6.32 1.26
C GLU A 639 0.29 -5.64 2.63
N GLY A 640 0.83 -4.42 2.77
CA GLY A 640 0.68 -3.63 3.99
C GLY A 640 -0.78 -3.36 4.35
N THR A 641 -1.57 -2.83 3.43
CA THR A 641 -3.00 -2.53 3.66
C THR A 641 -3.85 -3.78 3.81
N GLY A 642 -3.51 -4.87 3.11
CA GLY A 642 -4.16 -6.17 3.24
C GLY A 642 -4.01 -6.77 4.64
N MET A 643 -2.80 -6.70 5.21
CA MET A 643 -2.54 -7.13 6.59
C MET A 643 -3.32 -6.29 7.61
N GLU A 644 -3.32 -4.96 7.47
CA GLU A 644 -4.10 -4.07 8.33
C GLU A 644 -5.60 -4.35 8.23
N SER A 645 -6.12 -4.66 7.05
CA SER A 645 -7.53 -5.06 6.88
C SER A 645 -7.86 -6.32 7.66
N ALA A 646 -6.98 -7.33 7.58
CA ALA A 646 -7.19 -8.62 8.23
C ALA A 646 -7.17 -8.52 9.77
N THR A 647 -6.36 -7.64 10.34
CA THR A 647 -6.24 -7.51 11.80
C THR A 647 -7.35 -6.67 12.45
N LYS A 648 -8.24 -6.08 11.64
CA LYS A 648 -9.35 -5.24 12.13
C LYS A 648 -10.71 -5.55 11.48
N TYR A 649 -10.96 -6.74 10.94
CA TYR A 649 -12.26 -7.10 10.35
C TYR A 649 -13.45 -6.85 11.28
N GLN A 650 -13.25 -6.90 12.60
CA GLN A 650 -14.28 -6.69 13.60
C GLN A 650 -14.64 -5.23 13.86
N ASP A 651 -13.84 -4.26 13.42
CA ASP A 651 -13.95 -2.85 13.81
C ASP A 651 -15.21 -2.15 13.29
N SER A 652 -15.88 -2.78 12.32
CA SER A 652 -17.04 -2.22 11.62
C SER A 652 -18.30 -3.08 11.71
N VAL A 653 -18.28 -4.12 12.55
CA VAL A 653 -19.45 -4.99 12.77
C VAL A 653 -20.55 -4.25 13.51
N TYR A 654 -20.17 -3.47 14.55
CA TYR A 654 -21.09 -2.76 15.41
C TYR A 654 -20.70 -1.28 15.57
N PHE A 655 -21.74 -0.45 15.78
CA PHE A 655 -21.59 0.96 16.20
C PHE A 655 -22.61 1.27 17.28
N ARG A 656 -22.34 2.29 18.10
CA ARG A 656 -23.25 2.73 19.14
C ARG A 656 -23.52 4.23 19.06
N ALA A 657 -24.69 4.65 19.48
CA ALA A 657 -24.95 6.06 19.72
C ALA A 657 -24.02 6.56 20.84
N ALA A 658 -23.62 7.83 20.77
CA ALA A 658 -22.70 8.43 21.74
C ALA A 658 -23.25 8.42 23.19
N ASP A 659 -24.59 8.43 23.35
CA ASP A 659 -25.31 8.32 24.63
C ASP A 659 -25.62 6.88 25.05
N ASP A 660 -25.09 5.90 24.32
CA ASP A 660 -25.38 4.46 24.51
C ASP A 660 -26.85 4.09 24.41
N SER A 661 -27.70 4.92 23.79
CA SER A 661 -29.14 4.62 23.62
C SER A 661 -29.43 3.59 22.53
N ARG A 662 -28.51 3.43 21.56
CA ARG A 662 -28.73 2.59 20.37
C ARG A 662 -27.49 1.81 19.97
N LEU A 663 -27.69 0.58 19.55
CA LEU A 663 -26.66 -0.29 18.92
C LEU A 663 -27.04 -0.54 17.46
N TYR A 664 -26.10 -0.31 16.55
CA TYR A 664 -26.20 -0.66 15.14
C TYR A 664 -25.46 -1.97 14.86
N VAL A 665 -26.09 -2.90 14.16
CA VAL A 665 -25.47 -4.12 13.62
C VAL A 665 -25.36 -3.95 12.12
N ASN A 666 -24.18 -3.67 11.64
CA ASN A 666 -23.92 -3.34 10.23
C ASN A 666 -23.45 -4.53 9.40
N LEU A 667 -22.72 -5.47 10.01
CA LEU A 667 -22.24 -6.68 9.35
C LEU A 667 -22.70 -7.92 10.13
N TYR A 668 -23.09 -8.93 9.39
CA TYR A 668 -23.51 -10.21 9.94
C TYR A 668 -22.32 -11.17 9.99
N SER A 669 -21.46 -11.00 11.01
CA SER A 669 -20.22 -11.74 11.19
C SER A 669 -20.19 -12.41 12.57
N PRO A 670 -19.75 -13.67 12.66
CA PRO A 670 -19.66 -14.38 13.96
C PRO A 670 -18.75 -13.60 14.92
N SER A 671 -19.32 -13.13 16.04
CA SER A 671 -18.60 -12.23 16.95
C SER A 671 -19.25 -12.14 18.33
N VAL A 672 -18.46 -11.65 19.28
CA VAL A 672 -18.92 -11.34 20.65
C VAL A 672 -18.61 -9.87 20.93
N LEU A 673 -19.62 -9.10 21.24
CA LEU A 673 -19.52 -7.71 21.70
C LEU A 673 -19.76 -7.65 23.21
N LYS A 674 -18.88 -6.98 23.96
CA LYS A 674 -19.07 -6.62 25.37
C LYS A 674 -19.35 -5.14 25.47
N TRP A 675 -20.56 -4.77 25.92
CA TRP A 675 -20.96 -3.38 25.96
C TRP A 675 -22.07 -3.14 26.99
N LYS A 676 -22.00 -2.06 27.76
CA LYS A 676 -23.05 -1.58 28.66
C LYS A 676 -23.56 -2.65 29.67
N GLY A 677 -22.64 -3.49 30.17
CA GLY A 677 -22.97 -4.58 31.10
C GLY A 677 -23.70 -5.76 30.47
N VAL A 678 -23.83 -5.81 29.14
CA VAL A 678 -24.32 -6.97 28.38
C VAL A 678 -23.24 -7.55 27.49
N THR A 679 -23.39 -8.82 27.21
CA THR A 679 -22.65 -9.51 26.15
C THR A 679 -23.64 -9.86 25.03
N ILE A 680 -23.31 -9.43 23.81
CA ILE A 680 -24.06 -9.79 22.62
C ILE A 680 -23.22 -10.78 21.80
N THR A 681 -23.72 -12.02 21.70
CA THR A 681 -23.10 -13.06 20.90
C THR A 681 -23.85 -13.17 19.57
N GLN A 682 -23.17 -12.85 18.48
CA GLN A 682 -23.68 -13.04 17.12
C GLN A 682 -23.16 -14.39 16.59
N THR A 683 -24.09 -15.33 16.41
CA THR A 683 -23.80 -16.66 15.85
C THR A 683 -24.37 -16.72 14.44
N THR A 684 -23.52 -17.02 13.47
CA THR A 684 -23.89 -17.14 12.08
C THR A 684 -22.80 -17.89 11.30
N GLY A 685 -23.20 -18.63 10.28
CA GLY A 685 -22.33 -19.14 9.24
C GLY A 685 -22.32 -18.24 7.98
N PHE A 686 -22.77 -16.98 8.10
CA PHE A 686 -22.79 -16.05 6.97
C PHE A 686 -21.39 -15.88 6.34
N PRO A 687 -21.26 -15.91 5.00
CA PRO A 687 -22.32 -15.86 3.98
C PRO A 687 -22.83 -17.25 3.53
N VAL A 688 -22.43 -18.34 4.14
CA VAL A 688 -22.96 -19.69 3.83
C VAL A 688 -24.40 -19.83 4.34
N GLU A 689 -24.65 -19.36 5.56
CA GLU A 689 -25.98 -19.29 6.14
C GLU A 689 -26.64 -17.95 5.83
N GLN A 690 -27.91 -17.98 5.47
CA GLN A 690 -28.65 -16.79 5.03
C GLN A 690 -29.38 -16.12 6.19
N GLY A 691 -28.64 -15.84 7.26
CA GLY A 691 -29.18 -15.24 8.47
C GLY A 691 -28.21 -15.19 9.62
N THR A 692 -28.68 -14.68 10.77
CA THR A 692 -27.88 -14.55 11.99
C THR A 692 -28.74 -14.68 13.24
N THR A 693 -28.11 -15.04 14.34
CA THR A 693 -28.72 -15.08 15.69
C THR A 693 -27.91 -14.24 16.63
N LEU A 694 -28.55 -13.24 17.25
CA LEU A 694 -27.98 -12.41 18.31
C LEU A 694 -28.55 -12.87 19.64
N ARG A 695 -27.69 -13.36 20.54
CA ARG A 695 -28.05 -13.70 21.94
C ARG A 695 -27.56 -12.60 22.86
N ILE A 696 -28.46 -12.10 23.71
CA ILE A 696 -28.15 -11.06 24.69
C ILE A 696 -28.02 -11.70 26.07
N THR A 697 -26.85 -11.57 26.69
CA THR A 697 -26.59 -12.01 28.07
C THR A 697 -26.45 -10.78 28.95
N GLY A 698 -27.12 -10.74 30.06
CA GLY A 698 -27.25 -9.56 30.93
C GLY A 698 -28.58 -8.82 30.75
N ARG A 699 -28.67 -7.58 31.27
CA ARG A 699 -29.89 -6.76 31.17
C ARG A 699 -29.50 -5.32 30.86
N ALA A 700 -30.13 -4.74 29.83
CA ALA A 700 -29.96 -3.32 29.47
C ALA A 700 -31.15 -2.83 28.66
N ARG A 701 -31.33 -1.51 28.61
CA ARG A 701 -32.30 -0.87 27.72
C ARG A 701 -31.52 -0.15 26.62
N PHE A 702 -31.81 -0.52 25.38
CA PHE A 702 -31.28 0.13 24.19
C PHE A 702 -32.09 -0.26 22.95
N ASP A 703 -32.02 0.60 21.93
CA ASP A 703 -32.54 0.30 20.60
C ASP A 703 -31.55 -0.56 19.85
N LEU A 704 -31.99 -1.69 19.27
CA LEU A 704 -31.18 -2.53 18.39
C LEU A 704 -31.58 -2.24 16.94
N SER A 705 -30.67 -1.62 16.19
CA SER A 705 -30.85 -1.29 14.78
C SER A 705 -30.11 -2.31 13.91
N LEU A 706 -30.85 -3.08 13.13
CA LEU A 706 -30.35 -4.13 12.24
C LEU A 706 -30.35 -3.59 10.80
N ARG A 707 -29.22 -3.61 10.11
CA ARG A 707 -29.14 -3.19 8.71
C ARG A 707 -29.88 -4.18 7.83
N VAL A 708 -30.77 -3.69 6.98
CA VAL A 708 -31.38 -4.45 5.88
C VAL A 708 -30.53 -4.20 4.63
N PRO A 709 -29.71 -5.17 4.17
CA PRO A 709 -28.88 -4.97 2.99
C PRO A 709 -29.70 -4.62 1.76
N ALA A 710 -29.15 -3.79 0.86
CA ALA A 710 -29.85 -3.39 -0.36
C ALA A 710 -30.16 -4.58 -1.30
N TRP A 711 -29.42 -5.67 -1.20
CA TRP A 711 -29.66 -6.90 -1.96
C TRP A 711 -30.73 -7.81 -1.36
N ALA A 712 -31.15 -7.59 -0.10
CA ALA A 712 -32.07 -8.48 0.60
C ALA A 712 -33.51 -8.21 0.16
N GLY A 713 -34.08 -9.04 -0.73
CA GLY A 713 -35.47 -8.95 -1.16
C GLY A 713 -36.46 -9.36 -0.09
N GLU A 714 -36.08 -10.22 0.86
CA GLU A 714 -36.82 -10.62 2.05
C GLU A 714 -35.94 -10.44 3.29
N PHE A 715 -36.49 -9.89 4.36
CA PHE A 715 -35.80 -9.74 5.64
C PHE A 715 -36.79 -9.90 6.79
N THR A 716 -36.62 -10.93 7.59
CA THR A 716 -37.55 -11.24 8.69
C THR A 716 -36.81 -11.26 10.00
N VAL A 717 -37.46 -10.80 11.06
CA VAL A 717 -36.92 -10.75 12.41
C VAL A 717 -37.87 -11.44 13.39
N THR A 718 -37.30 -12.28 14.25
CA THR A 718 -38.03 -12.83 15.41
C THR A 718 -37.31 -12.50 16.70
N VAL A 719 -38.01 -12.28 17.78
CA VAL A 719 -37.47 -12.13 19.14
C VAL A 719 -38.06 -13.23 20.03
N ASN A 720 -37.20 -14.08 20.55
CA ASN A 720 -37.60 -15.27 21.35
C ASN A 720 -38.61 -16.16 20.62
N GLY A 721 -38.45 -16.32 19.29
CA GLY A 721 -39.31 -17.08 18.42
C GLY A 721 -40.60 -16.36 17.96
N VAL A 722 -40.87 -15.15 18.47
CA VAL A 722 -42.05 -14.36 18.08
C VAL A 722 -41.67 -13.44 16.91
N PRO A 723 -42.36 -13.56 15.75
CA PRO A 723 -42.16 -12.65 14.62
C PRO A 723 -42.40 -11.19 15.02
N GLN A 724 -41.56 -10.32 14.52
CA GLN A 724 -41.69 -8.88 14.70
C GLN A 724 -42.27 -8.27 13.43
N HIS A 725 -43.32 -7.50 13.57
CA HIS A 725 -43.94 -6.76 12.45
C HIS A 725 -43.13 -5.48 12.22
N VAL A 726 -42.11 -5.56 11.38
CA VAL A 726 -41.19 -4.47 11.08
C VAL A 726 -41.27 -4.13 9.59
N ASN A 727 -41.07 -2.85 9.27
CA ASN A 727 -40.93 -2.43 7.88
C ASN A 727 -39.45 -2.61 7.43
N ALA A 728 -39.15 -3.79 6.88
CA ALA A 728 -37.81 -4.18 6.49
C ALA A 728 -37.56 -3.91 4.99
N LEU A 729 -37.48 -2.65 4.59
CA LEU A 729 -37.15 -2.28 3.21
C LEU A 729 -35.64 -2.44 2.93
N PRO A 730 -35.25 -2.96 1.74
CA PRO A 730 -33.86 -3.00 1.34
C PRO A 730 -33.18 -1.64 1.43
N GLY A 731 -31.94 -1.60 1.92
CA GLY A 731 -31.19 -0.37 2.09
C GLY A 731 -31.68 0.52 3.24
N THR A 732 -32.29 -0.07 4.29
CA THR A 732 -32.75 0.64 5.49
C THR A 732 -32.26 -0.02 6.78
N TYR A 733 -32.71 0.46 7.93
CA TYR A 733 -32.56 -0.18 9.22
C TYR A 733 -33.92 -0.59 9.80
N VAL A 734 -33.98 -1.78 10.40
CA VAL A 734 -35.03 -2.21 11.30
C VAL A 734 -34.59 -1.93 12.74
N THR A 735 -35.36 -1.20 13.52
CA THR A 735 -35.04 -0.87 14.89
C THR A 735 -36.02 -1.56 15.86
N LEU A 736 -35.46 -2.27 16.86
CA LEU A 736 -36.18 -2.93 17.92
C LEU A 736 -35.95 -2.17 19.25
N SER A 737 -36.93 -1.41 19.73
CA SER A 737 -36.85 -0.63 20.97
C SER A 737 -37.39 -1.43 22.14
N ARG A 738 -36.53 -1.86 23.07
CA ARG A 738 -36.98 -2.64 24.25
C ARG A 738 -35.98 -2.68 25.40
N SER A 739 -36.45 -3.14 26.57
CA SER A 739 -35.62 -3.55 27.69
C SER A 739 -35.22 -5.03 27.49
N TRP A 740 -33.96 -5.25 27.16
CA TRP A 740 -33.38 -6.57 26.91
C TRP A 740 -33.17 -7.31 28.24
N ARG A 741 -33.41 -8.62 28.22
CA ARG A 741 -33.26 -9.54 29.36
C ARG A 741 -32.20 -10.58 29.05
N ASN A 742 -31.63 -11.13 30.11
CA ASN A 742 -30.69 -12.25 29.99
C ASN A 742 -31.35 -13.42 29.25
N GLY A 743 -30.69 -13.86 28.18
CA GLY A 743 -31.16 -14.96 27.34
C GLY A 743 -32.05 -14.56 26.17
N ASP A 744 -32.39 -13.29 26.01
CA ASP A 744 -33.13 -12.84 24.81
C ASP A 744 -32.36 -13.19 23.52
N VAL A 745 -33.12 -13.66 22.53
CA VAL A 745 -32.60 -14.12 21.24
C VAL A 745 -33.30 -13.40 20.10
N VAL A 746 -32.54 -12.69 19.30
CA VAL A 746 -32.99 -12.10 18.04
C VAL A 746 -32.49 -12.95 16.88
N ARG A 747 -33.42 -13.44 16.04
CA ARG A 747 -33.05 -14.14 14.80
C ARG A 747 -33.44 -13.31 13.60
N VAL A 748 -32.50 -13.20 12.66
CA VAL A 748 -32.67 -12.54 11.37
C VAL A 748 -32.55 -13.60 10.29
N ARG A 749 -33.49 -13.59 9.32
CA ARG A 749 -33.39 -14.38 8.10
C ARG A 749 -33.44 -13.43 6.91
N MET A 750 -32.52 -13.63 5.96
CA MET A 750 -32.35 -12.82 4.75
C MET A 750 -31.93 -13.73 3.57
N PRO A 751 -32.90 -14.36 2.93
CA PRO A 751 -32.65 -15.29 1.80
C PRO A 751 -31.88 -14.60 0.67
N PHE A 752 -30.93 -15.31 0.09
CA PHE A 752 -30.13 -14.82 -1.04
C PHE A 752 -30.87 -15.07 -2.36
N GLY A 753 -30.93 -14.03 -3.17
CA GLY A 753 -31.33 -14.10 -4.57
C GLY A 753 -30.13 -13.99 -5.50
N LEU A 754 -30.22 -14.57 -6.70
CA LEU A 754 -29.25 -14.36 -7.77
C LEU A 754 -29.61 -13.09 -8.55
N ARG A 755 -28.63 -12.20 -8.73
CA ARG A 755 -28.75 -10.98 -9.52
C ARG A 755 -27.66 -10.94 -10.58
N ALA A 756 -28.02 -10.52 -11.80
CA ALA A 756 -27.08 -10.08 -12.80
C ALA A 756 -26.92 -8.56 -12.68
N GLU A 757 -25.69 -8.09 -12.56
CA GLU A 757 -25.36 -6.67 -12.51
C GLU A 757 -24.60 -6.30 -13.79
N HIS A 758 -25.20 -5.40 -14.58
CA HIS A 758 -24.68 -4.96 -15.87
C HIS A 758 -23.66 -3.83 -15.70
N THR A 759 -22.66 -3.79 -16.58
CA THR A 759 -21.72 -2.66 -16.60
C THR A 759 -22.34 -1.46 -17.32
N PRO A 760 -22.12 -0.23 -16.83
CA PRO A 760 -22.75 0.96 -17.43
C PRO A 760 -22.32 1.25 -18.87
N ASP A 761 -21.06 0.98 -19.20
CA ASP A 761 -20.45 1.24 -20.53
C ASP A 761 -20.71 0.13 -21.54
N GLN A 762 -20.90 -1.11 -21.09
CA GLN A 762 -21.19 -2.26 -21.95
C GLN A 762 -22.25 -3.15 -21.31
N PRO A 763 -23.54 -2.81 -21.41
CA PRO A 763 -24.62 -3.52 -20.69
C PRO A 763 -24.78 -5.01 -21.02
N LEU A 764 -24.17 -5.50 -22.09
CA LEU A 764 -24.10 -6.95 -22.39
C LEU A 764 -23.02 -7.66 -21.57
N VAL A 765 -22.13 -6.92 -20.89
CA VAL A 765 -21.16 -7.45 -19.94
C VAL A 765 -21.75 -7.35 -18.55
N GLN A 766 -21.86 -8.46 -17.86
CA GLN A 766 -22.53 -8.57 -16.56
C GLN A 766 -21.73 -9.42 -15.60
N SER A 767 -21.94 -9.21 -14.30
CA SER A 767 -21.44 -10.05 -13.22
C SER A 767 -22.61 -10.74 -12.50
N LEU A 768 -22.32 -11.82 -11.79
CA LEU A 768 -23.32 -12.56 -10.99
C LEU A 768 -23.11 -12.29 -9.50
N MET A 769 -24.18 -11.85 -8.82
CA MET A 769 -24.19 -11.65 -7.39
C MET A 769 -25.21 -12.58 -6.73
N TYR A 770 -24.79 -13.36 -5.74
CA TYR A 770 -25.65 -14.20 -4.92
C TYR A 770 -25.64 -13.68 -3.47
N GLY A 771 -26.71 -13.00 -3.08
CA GLY A 771 -26.68 -12.17 -1.88
C GLY A 771 -25.58 -11.12 -1.98
N PRO A 772 -24.62 -11.03 -1.03
CA PRO A 772 -23.49 -10.10 -1.08
C PRO A 772 -22.29 -10.62 -1.90
N ILE A 773 -22.32 -11.89 -2.34
CA ILE A 773 -21.16 -12.59 -2.89
C ILE A 773 -21.13 -12.50 -4.41
N ASN A 774 -20.01 -12.11 -4.97
CA ASN A 774 -19.73 -12.23 -6.39
C ASN A 774 -19.41 -13.70 -6.71
N LEU A 775 -20.17 -14.31 -7.62
CA LEU A 775 -19.92 -15.65 -8.12
C LEU A 775 -19.04 -15.56 -9.37
N VAL A 776 -17.95 -16.30 -9.38
CA VAL A 776 -17.01 -16.38 -10.50
C VAL A 776 -17.05 -17.76 -11.13
N ALA A 777 -16.93 -17.84 -12.46
CA ALA A 777 -16.71 -19.12 -13.11
C ALA A 777 -15.24 -19.55 -13.00
N ARG A 778 -15.00 -20.81 -12.67
CA ARG A 778 -13.67 -21.43 -12.69
C ARG A 778 -13.40 -21.96 -14.10
N ASP A 779 -12.74 -21.16 -14.92
CA ASP A 779 -12.47 -21.45 -16.32
C ASP A 779 -11.24 -20.65 -16.81
N ALA A 780 -10.40 -21.24 -17.66
CA ALA A 780 -9.16 -20.65 -18.13
C ALA A 780 -9.27 -20.03 -19.54
N ARG A 781 -10.45 -20.06 -20.18
CA ARG A 781 -10.65 -19.42 -21.49
C ARG A 781 -10.40 -17.92 -21.40
N ARG A 782 -9.88 -17.33 -22.48
CA ARG A 782 -9.52 -15.91 -22.53
C ARG A 782 -10.60 -15.02 -23.16
N GLU A 783 -11.74 -15.57 -23.54
CA GLU A 783 -12.91 -14.83 -23.98
C GLU A 783 -13.96 -14.83 -22.90
N LEU A 784 -14.82 -13.79 -22.89
CA LEU A 784 -15.96 -13.73 -21.97
C LEU A 784 -16.88 -14.93 -22.19
N LEU A 785 -17.13 -15.69 -21.15
CA LEU A 785 -18.10 -16.76 -21.17
C LEU A 785 -19.50 -16.22 -21.39
N GLU A 786 -20.31 -16.87 -22.24
CA GLU A 786 -21.71 -16.53 -22.42
C GLU A 786 -22.56 -17.27 -21.39
N LEU A 787 -23.39 -16.55 -20.65
CA LEU A 787 -24.31 -17.10 -19.66
C LEU A 787 -25.77 -16.73 -19.97
N GLY A 788 -26.62 -17.74 -20.04
CA GLY A 788 -28.08 -17.63 -20.14
C GLY A 788 -28.73 -17.81 -18.76
N LEU A 789 -29.54 -16.87 -18.32
CA LEU A 789 -30.17 -16.88 -17.01
C LEU A 789 -31.67 -17.16 -17.07
N TYR A 790 -32.31 -16.93 -18.21
CA TYR A 790 -33.79 -16.86 -18.35
C TYR A 790 -34.43 -18.04 -19.06
N GLY A 791 -33.65 -19.08 -19.37
CA GLY A 791 -34.16 -20.30 -20.04
C GLY A 791 -34.99 -21.24 -19.16
N ARG A 792 -35.17 -20.94 -17.87
CA ARG A 792 -35.86 -21.80 -16.91
C ARG A 792 -37.38 -21.90 -17.16
N ALA A 793 -37.94 -23.07 -16.86
CA ALA A 793 -39.38 -23.34 -16.95
C ALA A 793 -40.12 -23.16 -15.61
N ALA A 794 -39.42 -23.24 -14.47
CA ALA A 794 -40.04 -23.20 -13.17
C ALA A 794 -40.46 -21.76 -12.79
N LEU A 795 -41.70 -21.59 -12.36
CA LEU A 795 -42.28 -20.36 -11.87
C LEU A 795 -42.09 -20.17 -10.36
N SER A 796 -41.91 -21.27 -9.64
CA SER A 796 -41.53 -21.26 -8.21
C SER A 796 -40.06 -20.96 -8.01
N GLY A 797 -39.73 -20.07 -7.06
CA GLY A 797 -38.39 -19.60 -6.84
C GLY A 797 -37.95 -18.48 -7.82
N ASP A 798 -36.89 -17.84 -7.49
CA ASP A 798 -36.28 -16.76 -8.28
C ASP A 798 -35.22 -17.30 -9.27
N LEU A 799 -34.38 -16.43 -9.83
CA LEU A 799 -33.28 -16.82 -10.72
C LEU A 799 -32.22 -17.72 -10.03
N ALA A 800 -32.10 -17.70 -8.69
CA ALA A 800 -31.22 -18.60 -7.96
C ALA A 800 -31.63 -20.09 -8.13
N GLY A 801 -32.87 -20.38 -8.47
CA GLY A 801 -33.32 -21.73 -8.84
C GLY A 801 -32.63 -22.33 -10.07
N ASN A 802 -31.88 -21.55 -10.85
CA ASN A 802 -31.02 -22.05 -11.92
C ASN A 802 -29.68 -22.61 -11.39
N LEU A 803 -29.28 -22.23 -10.19
CA LEU A 803 -28.05 -22.68 -9.56
C LEU A 803 -28.22 -24.06 -8.97
N GLN A 804 -27.41 -25.01 -9.41
CA GLN A 804 -27.40 -26.36 -8.86
C GLN A 804 -26.26 -26.43 -7.81
N PRO A 805 -26.57 -26.57 -6.50
CA PRO A 805 -25.54 -26.64 -5.47
C PRO A 805 -24.62 -27.84 -5.66
N VAL A 806 -23.31 -27.63 -5.41
CA VAL A 806 -22.33 -28.69 -5.39
C VAL A 806 -22.27 -29.29 -3.98
N ALA A 807 -22.54 -30.57 -3.86
CA ALA A 807 -22.57 -31.28 -2.59
C ALA A 807 -21.22 -31.15 -1.84
N GLY A 808 -21.25 -30.78 -0.56
CA GLY A 808 -20.06 -30.63 0.28
C GLY A 808 -19.23 -29.36 0.05
N SER A 809 -19.60 -28.51 -0.91
CA SER A 809 -18.89 -27.26 -1.23
C SER A 809 -19.84 -26.06 -1.10
N PRO A 810 -19.91 -25.42 0.07
CA PRO A 810 -20.79 -24.26 0.29
C PRO A 810 -20.53 -23.16 -0.72
N LEU A 811 -21.59 -22.51 -1.21
CA LEU A 811 -21.55 -21.42 -2.21
C LEU A 811 -20.95 -21.80 -3.57
N HIS A 812 -20.71 -23.09 -3.81
CA HIS A 812 -20.35 -23.60 -5.13
C HIS A 812 -21.60 -24.11 -5.86
N PHE A 813 -21.69 -23.76 -7.12
CA PHE A 813 -22.87 -24.07 -7.94
C PHE A 813 -22.46 -24.52 -9.34
N ARG A 814 -23.40 -25.16 -10.03
CA ARG A 814 -23.37 -25.28 -11.49
C ARG A 814 -24.52 -24.45 -12.09
N LEU A 815 -24.18 -23.72 -13.14
CA LEU A 815 -25.16 -23.06 -14.02
C LEU A 815 -24.98 -23.65 -15.43
N GLY A 816 -25.75 -24.65 -15.78
CA GLY A 816 -25.49 -25.48 -16.94
C GLY A 816 -24.13 -26.20 -16.77
N GLU A 817 -23.24 -26.04 -17.75
CA GLU A 817 -21.89 -26.63 -17.72
C GLU A 817 -20.88 -25.78 -16.95
N VAL A 818 -21.24 -24.54 -16.57
CA VAL A 818 -20.30 -23.61 -15.90
C VAL A 818 -20.27 -23.89 -14.40
N ALA A 819 -19.05 -24.12 -13.88
CA ALA A 819 -18.81 -24.22 -12.43
C ALA A 819 -18.61 -22.81 -11.84
N LEU A 820 -19.40 -22.48 -10.85
CA LEU A 820 -19.37 -21.21 -10.14
C LEU A 820 -18.85 -21.39 -8.71
N ALA A 821 -18.02 -20.46 -8.25
CA ALA A 821 -17.45 -20.42 -6.90
C ALA A 821 -17.53 -18.99 -6.34
N PRO A 822 -17.45 -18.80 -5.01
CA PRO A 822 -17.40 -17.46 -4.44
C PRO A 822 -16.04 -16.79 -4.71
N PHE A 823 -16.06 -15.51 -5.07
CA PHE A 823 -14.84 -14.76 -5.35
C PHE A 823 -13.86 -14.73 -4.18
N PHE A 824 -14.32 -14.72 -2.92
CA PHE A 824 -13.48 -14.55 -1.74
C PHE A 824 -12.53 -15.72 -1.46
N GLU A 825 -12.63 -16.84 -2.14
CA GLU A 825 -11.65 -17.91 -2.04
C GLU A 825 -10.31 -17.45 -2.60
N GLY A 826 -9.29 -17.50 -1.77
CA GLY A 826 -7.92 -17.07 -2.10
C GLY A 826 -7.15 -18.16 -2.82
N THR A 827 -7.59 -18.53 -4.03
CA THR A 827 -6.97 -19.54 -4.88
C THR A 827 -6.32 -18.89 -6.11
N GLU A 828 -5.38 -19.62 -6.73
CA GLU A 828 -4.69 -19.24 -7.98
C GLU A 828 -5.39 -19.79 -9.23
N ASP A 829 -6.57 -20.38 -9.09
CA ASP A 829 -7.33 -20.91 -10.22
C ASP A 829 -7.78 -19.79 -11.15
N ALA A 830 -7.73 -20.05 -12.46
CA ALA A 830 -8.26 -19.13 -13.45
C ALA A 830 -9.77 -18.93 -13.30
N TYR A 831 -10.23 -17.69 -13.47
CA TYR A 831 -11.63 -17.36 -13.23
C TYR A 831 -12.17 -16.26 -14.14
N HIS A 832 -13.52 -16.14 -14.18
CA HIS A 832 -14.26 -15.07 -14.81
C HIS A 832 -15.18 -14.40 -13.78
N SER A 833 -14.98 -13.11 -13.51
CA SER A 833 -15.89 -12.29 -12.70
C SER A 833 -16.98 -11.63 -13.54
N TYR A 834 -16.76 -11.53 -14.85
CA TYR A 834 -17.69 -10.95 -15.81
C TYR A 834 -17.98 -11.91 -16.95
N PHE A 835 -19.18 -11.79 -17.49
CA PHE A 835 -19.74 -12.70 -18.47
C PHE A 835 -20.44 -11.91 -19.56
N ARG A 836 -20.54 -12.47 -20.76
CA ARG A 836 -21.41 -11.97 -21.82
C ARG A 836 -22.81 -12.54 -21.62
N ARG A 837 -23.80 -11.71 -21.75
CA ARG A 837 -25.18 -12.15 -21.72
C ARG A 837 -25.56 -12.95 -22.94
N ALA A 838 -26.20 -14.12 -22.75
CA ALA A 838 -26.54 -15.06 -23.82
C ALA A 838 -27.96 -14.91 -24.40
N GLU A 839 -28.82 -14.06 -23.79
CA GLU A 839 -30.23 -13.92 -24.28
C GLU A 839 -30.43 -12.65 -25.14
N PRO A 840 -30.05 -12.68 -26.45
CA PRO A 840 -30.28 -11.55 -27.34
C PRO A 840 -31.77 -11.39 -27.72
N LYS A 841 -32.57 -12.44 -27.47
CA LYS A 841 -34.00 -12.48 -27.74
C LYS A 841 -34.80 -12.79 -26.47
N ILE A 842 -36.06 -12.43 -26.46
CA ILE A 842 -37.01 -12.75 -25.40
C ILE A 842 -37.38 -14.22 -25.48
N VAL A 843 -37.03 -15.00 -24.48
CA VAL A 843 -37.23 -16.44 -24.36
C VAL A 843 -38.01 -16.80 -23.09
N PHE A 844 -38.85 -17.83 -23.15
CA PHE A 844 -39.54 -18.39 -21.99
C PHE A 844 -39.44 -19.92 -22.04
N ALA A 845 -38.95 -20.55 -21.00
CA ALA A 845 -38.70 -22.00 -20.93
C ALA A 845 -37.99 -22.55 -22.17
N GLY A 846 -37.01 -21.82 -22.70
CA GLY A 846 -36.27 -22.17 -23.90
C GLY A 846 -37.00 -21.87 -25.23
N VAL A 847 -38.27 -21.40 -25.21
CA VAL A 847 -39.04 -21.05 -26.42
C VAL A 847 -38.71 -19.61 -26.82
N ASP A 848 -38.11 -19.41 -27.99
CA ASP A 848 -37.76 -18.13 -28.58
C ASP A 848 -38.97 -17.41 -29.16
N SER A 849 -39.23 -16.17 -28.77
CA SER A 849 -40.32 -15.34 -29.33
C SER A 849 -39.97 -14.73 -30.69
N GLY A 850 -38.72 -14.81 -31.14
CA GLY A 850 -38.22 -14.09 -32.31
C GLY A 850 -38.13 -12.60 -32.13
N VAL A 851 -38.46 -12.06 -30.94
CA VAL A 851 -38.37 -10.64 -30.59
C VAL A 851 -37.06 -10.35 -29.86
N ALA A 852 -36.38 -9.28 -30.25
CA ALA A 852 -35.14 -8.85 -29.60
C ALA A 852 -35.39 -8.51 -28.12
N ASN A 853 -34.36 -8.74 -27.30
CA ASN A 853 -34.31 -8.42 -25.89
C ASN A 853 -33.30 -7.30 -25.66
N PRO A 854 -33.55 -6.07 -26.16
CA PRO A 854 -32.57 -4.97 -26.09
C PRO A 854 -32.31 -4.54 -24.66
N VAL A 855 -31.14 -3.95 -24.47
CA VAL A 855 -30.72 -3.36 -23.20
C VAL A 855 -31.16 -1.90 -23.15
N ARG A 856 -31.84 -1.49 -22.09
CA ARG A 856 -32.25 -0.12 -21.80
C ARG A 856 -31.03 0.70 -21.30
N ALA A 857 -31.24 2.01 -21.21
CA ALA A 857 -30.22 2.93 -20.70
C ALA A 857 -29.78 2.64 -19.25
N ASP A 858 -30.66 2.02 -18.46
CA ASP A 858 -30.37 1.58 -17.08
C ASP A 858 -29.71 0.19 -17.00
N GLY A 859 -29.39 -0.42 -18.14
CA GLY A 859 -28.82 -1.76 -18.24
C GLY A 859 -29.81 -2.91 -18.17
N SER A 860 -31.08 -2.67 -17.84
CA SER A 860 -32.10 -3.70 -17.77
C SER A 860 -32.61 -4.12 -19.14
N THR A 861 -33.20 -5.33 -19.19
CA THR A 861 -33.87 -5.87 -20.39
C THR A 861 -35.29 -6.29 -20.07
N PHE A 862 -36.02 -6.65 -21.09
CA PHE A 862 -37.37 -7.20 -20.94
C PHE A 862 -37.40 -8.41 -19.99
N LEU A 863 -36.45 -9.33 -20.15
CA LEU A 863 -36.37 -10.52 -19.30
C LEU A 863 -36.01 -10.18 -17.85
N ASP A 864 -35.10 -9.23 -17.62
CA ASP A 864 -34.81 -8.75 -16.26
C ASP A 864 -36.05 -8.20 -15.57
N GLU A 865 -36.80 -7.35 -16.27
CA GLU A 865 -38.03 -6.75 -15.73
C GLU A 865 -39.14 -7.75 -15.46
N VAL A 866 -39.23 -8.82 -16.26
CA VAL A 866 -40.16 -9.91 -15.99
C VAL A 866 -39.75 -10.68 -14.75
N TRP A 867 -38.50 -11.16 -14.71
CA TRP A 867 -38.02 -12.09 -13.71
C TRP A 867 -37.68 -11.45 -12.33
N VAL A 868 -37.55 -10.13 -12.25
CA VAL A 868 -37.45 -9.43 -10.95
C VAL A 868 -38.67 -9.64 -10.08
N ALA A 869 -39.82 -9.98 -10.66
CA ALA A 869 -41.06 -10.28 -9.94
C ALA A 869 -41.21 -11.76 -9.49
N ALA A 870 -40.23 -12.61 -9.82
CA ALA A 870 -40.21 -14.00 -9.34
C ALA A 870 -39.96 -14.05 -7.81
N PRO A 871 -40.49 -15.05 -7.09
CA PRO A 871 -41.27 -16.19 -7.57
C PRO A 871 -42.70 -15.81 -7.95
N PHE A 872 -43.24 -16.50 -8.97
CA PHE A 872 -44.64 -16.33 -9.38
C PHE A 872 -45.53 -17.32 -8.68
N SER A 873 -46.64 -16.84 -8.10
CA SER A 873 -47.60 -17.65 -7.37
C SER A 873 -48.42 -18.59 -8.29
N SER A 874 -48.46 -18.27 -9.57
CA SER A 874 -49.19 -19.04 -10.58
C SER A 874 -48.73 -18.66 -12.00
N ARG A 875 -49.09 -19.53 -12.99
CA ARG A 875 -48.90 -19.20 -14.40
C ARG A 875 -49.66 -17.94 -14.82
N SER A 876 -50.84 -17.66 -14.22
CA SER A 876 -51.56 -16.41 -14.46
C SER A 876 -50.75 -15.19 -14.00
N ALA A 877 -50.22 -15.22 -12.79
CA ALA A 877 -49.37 -14.13 -12.27
C ALA A 877 -48.14 -13.86 -13.14
N PHE A 878 -47.51 -14.92 -13.67
CA PHE A 878 -46.42 -14.77 -14.64
C PHE A 878 -46.92 -14.09 -15.94
N LEU A 879 -48.02 -14.56 -16.54
CA LEU A 879 -48.57 -13.97 -17.76
C LEU A 879 -49.00 -12.51 -17.56
N ASP A 880 -49.59 -12.21 -16.42
CA ASP A 880 -49.95 -10.83 -16.05
C ASP A 880 -48.73 -9.92 -15.99
N ARG A 881 -47.63 -10.40 -15.39
CA ARG A 881 -46.38 -9.69 -15.36
C ARG A 881 -45.77 -9.46 -16.74
N VAL A 882 -45.69 -10.53 -17.57
CA VAL A 882 -45.21 -10.44 -18.96
C VAL A 882 -46.02 -9.40 -19.72
N THR A 883 -47.36 -9.46 -19.58
CA THR A 883 -48.26 -8.52 -20.25
C THR A 883 -48.07 -7.08 -19.80
N ALA A 884 -47.90 -6.87 -18.50
CA ALA A 884 -47.65 -5.54 -17.95
C ALA A 884 -46.34 -4.92 -18.44
N VAL A 885 -45.26 -5.70 -18.45
CA VAL A 885 -43.98 -5.26 -18.98
C VAL A 885 -44.06 -4.99 -20.47
N ALA A 886 -44.65 -5.90 -21.24
CA ALA A 886 -44.79 -5.73 -22.69
C ALA A 886 -45.58 -4.46 -23.07
N ARG A 887 -46.70 -4.19 -22.39
CA ARG A 887 -47.48 -2.96 -22.58
C ARG A 887 -46.69 -1.70 -22.29
N ARG A 888 -45.95 -1.71 -21.20
CA ARG A 888 -45.09 -0.58 -20.84
C ARG A 888 -44.01 -0.34 -21.92
N TRP A 889 -43.37 -1.38 -22.41
CA TRP A 889 -42.37 -1.31 -23.46
C TRP A 889 -42.90 -0.80 -24.78
N VAL A 890 -44.16 -1.14 -25.12
CA VAL A 890 -44.86 -0.54 -26.27
C VAL A 890 -45.11 0.94 -26.03
N GLY A 891 -45.58 1.32 -24.85
CA GLY A 891 -45.82 2.71 -24.49
C GLY A 891 -44.54 3.59 -24.48
N GLU A 892 -43.39 3.00 -24.19
CA GLU A 892 -42.09 3.62 -24.23
C GLU A 892 -41.42 3.57 -25.62
N GLY A 893 -42.06 2.95 -26.63
CA GLY A 893 -41.47 2.81 -27.96
C GLY A 893 -40.33 1.80 -28.10
N LEU A 894 -40.11 0.97 -27.07
CA LEU A 894 -39.06 -0.05 -27.04
C LEU A 894 -39.50 -1.35 -27.72
N MET A 895 -40.77 -1.54 -27.94
CA MET A 895 -41.36 -2.73 -28.54
C MET A 895 -42.53 -2.35 -29.49
N SER A 896 -42.64 -2.99 -30.65
CA SER A 896 -43.78 -2.78 -31.50
C SER A 896 -45.02 -3.55 -30.98
N VAL A 897 -46.23 -3.14 -31.41
CA VAL A 897 -47.47 -3.89 -31.08
C VAL A 897 -47.42 -5.32 -31.63
N ALA A 898 -46.83 -5.55 -32.78
CA ALA A 898 -46.68 -6.86 -33.38
C ALA A 898 -45.72 -7.75 -32.56
N ASP A 899 -44.66 -7.14 -31.99
CA ASP A 899 -43.72 -7.83 -31.10
C ASP A 899 -44.35 -8.16 -29.77
N HIS A 900 -45.11 -7.21 -29.17
CA HIS A 900 -45.91 -7.48 -27.98
C HIS A 900 -46.80 -8.73 -28.16
N ASP A 901 -47.53 -8.83 -29.26
CA ASP A 901 -48.40 -9.97 -29.50
C ASP A 901 -47.62 -11.29 -29.69
N ARG A 902 -46.42 -11.24 -30.29
CA ARG A 902 -45.54 -12.40 -30.39
C ARG A 902 -45.04 -12.84 -29.02
N VAL A 903 -44.56 -11.91 -28.20
CA VAL A 903 -44.08 -12.20 -26.83
C VAL A 903 -45.17 -12.79 -25.97
N ILE A 904 -46.39 -12.23 -26.00
CA ILE A 904 -47.52 -12.76 -25.23
C ILE A 904 -47.93 -14.18 -25.71
N ARG A 905 -47.98 -14.43 -27.02
CA ARG A 905 -48.22 -15.78 -27.55
C ARG A 905 -47.17 -16.77 -27.10
N THR A 906 -45.90 -16.40 -27.17
CA THR A 906 -44.79 -17.25 -26.73
C THR A 906 -44.90 -17.55 -25.24
N ALA A 907 -45.15 -16.56 -24.40
CA ALA A 907 -45.34 -16.76 -22.96
C ALA A 907 -46.48 -17.71 -22.63
N ARG A 908 -47.61 -17.63 -23.41
CA ARG A 908 -48.77 -18.52 -23.28
C ARG A 908 -48.51 -19.94 -23.72
N SER A 909 -47.68 -20.16 -24.76
CA SER A 909 -47.36 -21.49 -25.29
C SER A 909 -46.19 -22.16 -24.59
N ALA A 910 -45.30 -21.37 -23.97
CA ALA A 910 -44.11 -21.88 -23.28
C ALA A 910 -44.50 -22.84 -22.13
N PRO A 911 -43.72 -23.94 -21.93
CA PRO A 911 -44.03 -24.97 -20.91
C PRO A 911 -43.60 -24.51 -19.51
N MET A 912 -44.08 -23.33 -19.10
CA MET A 912 -43.83 -22.77 -17.76
C MET A 912 -44.56 -23.59 -16.68
N ARG A 913 -43.91 -23.95 -15.58
CA ARG A 913 -44.38 -24.87 -14.54
C ARG A 913 -44.37 -24.24 -13.16
#